data_f59e4c1ef6d06bbafefa232b5ea34ea6
#
_entry.id   f59e4c1ef6d06bbafefa232b5ea34ea6
#
_cell.length_a   1.000
_cell.length_b   1.000
_cell.length_c   1.000
_cell.angle_alpha   90.00
_cell.angle_beta   90.00
_cell.angle_gamma   90.00
#
_symmetry.space_group_name_H-M   'P 1'
#
loop_
_entity.id
_entity.type
_entity.pdbx_description
1 polymer ?
#
loop_
_entity_poly.entity_id
_entity_poly.type
_entity_poly.pdbx_seq_one_letter_code
_entity_poly.pdbx_strand_id
1 'polypeptide(L)'
;MKSTKIIALALVVMMCFTMLASCGLFGKKCDGHVDANDDLKCDKCNADYDDGKEGNGDTDGDDVVEVPTYPYKKAEYNTYTSTMPSNWNELTYQDNNDTQIMSYIGSSFFDFDYKFEDGKKFNADGSINVDGIVKDAFTVNYSAATKLEDVTSLVDAKWGYTDEQKAEGGYAWKITLRDDLKWDDGTAITAADFVYSMKEQLDPAFMNYRGNTYYDTLRIKNSKNYFFKNQEGTYETVESFGYESNAAAIADGKVIYFNAWNMWGAAGYPDENGNECPEWLAYNDTTVYTGVYNGEPDPVSGAMLYQAYSTSYSEVGAGYGYDATIYVANTNRDVDWEDVGIYYEGNSIIVCLDKSYSLLSEDGSLSVWAGYYMSSLPLVHQAKYEASKKAPAEGATLWTTNYNSSLETTASWGPYKLSEFEAGSYYKLVKNDNWYGWNMVEYKNQYNITAINCRKVEDPTTQWMGFLAGDYDSTSLTTDNIADYKDSKYVTYSPETGTYGMQLFSDLNVLKGSENNNGILAIQEFRHALNLALNRSDVVEKIWPGTSVPCFGLVNDQYYYDIENSPTLDDQGVYRNSIPAMKAVLRAYGFTEDADGYWSSAELSNLTLEDAYDALTGYNPTLAKQKMAEAIAILNAEAEKYGYDATKDITIIYGSSVDNAKQRERCAYLQTVIDGLVAGTSLEGKIKLVFDASAAAGWSDAFRSGATQIGFGYGFSGNPLNPFDIIGAFVNPDDNLNYHAYWDTASVMMTLTLPECDHEDSGKTYTMSLQNWYYCLNGLGAEYNQKFQNNWDAGKAPVELRLAILAGLEEIVLKESRSVMLIGGYSGSFLAAKFSYLTKDYNYFMGFGGMRYMVIEYTDAEWEQYVESHNGDLTEEYKKSE
;
A
#
# COMPACT_ATOMS: atom_id res chain seq x y z
N MET A 1 -13.47 -22.50 -5.98
CA MET A 1 -12.55 -21.93 -4.97
C MET A 1 -11.86 -20.74 -5.62
N LYS A 2 -12.37 -19.54 -5.37
CA LYS A 2 -11.76 -18.32 -5.91
C LYS A 2 -10.49 -18.04 -5.12
N SER A 3 -9.40 -17.92 -5.83
CA SER A 3 -8.08 -17.65 -5.29
C SER A 3 -8.05 -16.31 -4.58
N THR A 4 -7.68 -16.35 -3.33
CA THR A 4 -7.29 -15.22 -2.51
C THR A 4 -6.08 -14.55 -3.17
N LYS A 5 -6.25 -13.38 -3.73
CA LYS A 5 -5.16 -12.54 -4.20
C LYS A 5 -5.10 -11.32 -3.27
N ILE A 6 -4.11 -11.24 -2.45
CA ILE A 6 -2.86 -10.50 -2.44
C ILE A 6 -2.93 -9.03 -2.15
N ILE A 7 -2.25 -8.61 -1.12
CA ILE A 7 -1.66 -7.28 -1.03
C ILE A 7 -0.53 -7.28 -0.02
N ALA A 8 0.57 -6.82 -0.42
CA ALA A 8 1.59 -6.36 0.49
C ALA A 8 2.78 -5.66 -0.19
N LEU A 9 2.53 -4.84 -1.21
CA LEU A 9 3.62 -3.99 -1.69
C LEU A 9 3.76 -2.71 -0.88
N ALA A 10 2.69 -2.27 -0.23
CA ALA A 10 2.68 -1.01 0.52
C ALA A 10 3.44 -1.03 1.84
N LEU A 11 3.84 -2.19 2.38
CA LEU A 11 4.32 -2.26 3.76
C LEU A 11 5.83 -2.44 3.94
N VAL A 12 6.59 -2.82 2.91
CA VAL A 12 8.05 -2.91 3.02
C VAL A 12 8.72 -1.57 2.75
N VAL A 13 8.08 -0.71 1.99
CA VAL A 13 8.52 0.66 1.73
C VAL A 13 7.94 1.66 2.74
N MET A 14 6.99 1.23 3.57
CA MET A 14 6.27 2.08 4.52
C MET A 14 6.98 2.40 5.83
N MET A 15 8.26 2.19 5.93
CA MET A 15 9.02 2.85 6.98
C MET A 15 9.88 3.92 6.34
N CYS A 16 9.29 4.96 5.89
CA CYS A 16 9.92 6.23 5.59
C CYS A 16 9.14 6.98 4.53
N PHE A 17 8.45 8.07 4.82
CA PHE A 17 8.12 9.07 3.81
C PHE A 17 7.44 10.33 4.36
N THR A 18 8.03 11.43 4.26
CA THR A 18 7.68 12.71 3.65
C THR A 18 8.76 13.74 3.95
N MET A 19 9.12 14.59 3.17
CA MET A 19 8.79 15.77 2.42
C MET A 19 10.05 16.46 1.97
N LEU A 20 10.06 17.30 1.04
CA LEU A 20 9.56 18.61 0.80
C LEU A 20 9.95 19.34 -0.43
N ALA A 21 9.23 20.40 -0.63
CA ALA A 21 9.32 21.32 -1.72
C ALA A 21 10.09 22.62 -1.40
N SER A 22 10.64 23.13 -2.43
CA SER A 22 10.65 24.48 -2.95
C SER A 22 11.66 25.51 -2.43
N CYS A 23 12.43 26.03 -3.32
CA CYS A 23 12.31 27.41 -3.80
C CYS A 23 13.13 27.59 -5.05
N GLY A 24 12.48 28.04 -6.09
CA GLY A 24 13.11 28.33 -7.37
C GLY A 24 14.07 29.49 -7.31
N LEU A 25 15.13 29.31 -8.03
CA LEU A 25 15.89 30.41 -8.59
C LEU A 25 15.97 30.14 -10.09
N PHE A 26 15.18 30.90 -10.86
CA PHE A 26 15.28 30.92 -12.31
C PHE A 26 16.68 31.35 -12.71
N GLY A 27 17.55 30.39 -12.95
CA GLY A 27 18.73 30.57 -13.74
C GLY A 27 18.31 30.67 -15.20
N LYS A 28 18.49 31.84 -15.83
CA LYS A 28 18.28 31.96 -17.28
C LYS A 28 19.17 30.93 -17.98
N LYS A 29 18.58 30.02 -18.76
CA LYS A 29 19.30 29.13 -19.67
C LYS A 29 20.20 30.00 -20.55
N CYS A 30 21.50 29.71 -20.51
CA CYS A 30 22.47 30.38 -21.37
C CYS A 30 22.51 29.65 -22.72
N ASP A 31 22.03 30.28 -23.78
CA ASP A 31 22.12 29.74 -25.15
C ASP A 31 23.57 29.79 -25.65
N GLY A 32 24.33 28.73 -25.35
CA GLY A 32 25.74 28.55 -25.69
C GLY A 32 26.68 29.31 -24.76
N HIS A 33 27.47 28.59 -24.03
CA HIS A 33 28.52 29.14 -23.19
C HIS A 33 29.65 29.74 -24.07
N VAL A 34 30.16 30.89 -23.71
CA VAL A 34 31.28 31.57 -24.41
C VAL A 34 32.18 32.18 -23.34
N ASP A 35 33.44 31.83 -23.41
CA ASP A 35 34.53 32.45 -22.64
C ASP A 35 35.45 33.15 -23.63
N ALA A 36 35.30 34.47 -23.77
CA ALA A 36 36.07 35.28 -24.74
C ALA A 36 37.31 35.93 -24.12
N ASN A 37 37.46 35.86 -22.81
CA ASN A 37 38.54 36.48 -22.06
C ASN A 37 39.48 35.45 -21.39
N ASP A 38 39.25 34.15 -21.59
CA ASP A 38 40.09 33.05 -21.08
C ASP A 38 40.15 32.98 -19.52
N ASP A 39 39.13 33.43 -18.82
CA ASP A 39 39.08 33.40 -17.36
C ASP A 39 38.35 32.17 -16.77
N LEU A 40 38.04 31.21 -17.62
CA LEU A 40 37.30 29.98 -17.32
C LEU A 40 35.87 30.20 -16.77
N LYS A 41 35.28 31.35 -17.16
CA LYS A 41 33.88 31.65 -16.85
C LYS A 41 33.12 32.08 -18.09
N CYS A 42 31.87 31.69 -18.19
CA CYS A 42 31.03 32.11 -19.29
C CYS A 42 30.71 33.60 -19.19
N ASP A 43 31.10 34.39 -20.18
CA ASP A 43 30.88 35.84 -20.28
C ASP A 43 29.36 36.23 -20.26
N LYS A 44 28.47 35.28 -20.52
CA LYS A 44 27.03 35.53 -20.56
C LYS A 44 26.31 35.22 -19.26
N CYS A 45 26.71 34.21 -18.49
CA CYS A 45 26.01 33.75 -17.29
C CYS A 45 26.89 33.60 -16.06
N ASN A 46 28.21 33.82 -16.18
CA ASN A 46 29.19 33.70 -15.11
C ASN A 46 29.35 32.30 -14.48
N ALA A 47 28.82 31.26 -15.14
CA ALA A 47 29.08 29.87 -14.77
C ALA A 47 30.48 29.45 -15.25
N ASP A 48 31.07 28.47 -14.56
CA ASP A 48 32.38 27.94 -14.96
C ASP A 48 32.32 27.39 -16.39
N TYR A 49 33.36 27.66 -17.19
CA TYR A 49 33.42 27.31 -18.59
C TYR A 49 34.50 26.27 -18.85
N ASP A 50 34.12 25.17 -19.46
CA ASP A 50 35.03 24.12 -19.91
C ASP A 50 35.23 24.30 -21.44
N ASP A 51 36.45 24.60 -21.89
CA ASP A 51 36.78 24.87 -23.29
C ASP A 51 36.92 23.61 -24.18
N GLY A 52 36.69 22.41 -23.62
CA GLY A 52 36.69 21.15 -24.37
C GLY A 52 38.01 20.84 -25.11
N LYS A 53 39.12 21.44 -24.74
CA LYS A 53 40.42 21.10 -25.30
C LYS A 53 40.95 19.83 -24.66
N GLU A 54 40.96 18.72 -25.39
CA GLU A 54 41.66 17.49 -25.02
C GLU A 54 43.16 17.79 -24.82
N GLY A 55 43.54 18.04 -23.59
CA GLY A 55 44.91 17.99 -23.15
C GLY A 55 45.30 16.58 -22.83
N ASN A 56 46.13 15.94 -23.67
CA ASN A 56 46.89 14.76 -23.30
C ASN A 56 47.76 15.08 -22.06
N GLY A 57 47.32 14.62 -20.91
CA GLY A 57 48.10 14.72 -19.69
C GLY A 57 47.42 13.85 -18.62
N ASP A 58 48.05 12.69 -18.36
CA ASP A 58 47.76 11.91 -17.16
C ASP A 58 47.73 12.83 -15.94
N THR A 59 46.54 13.02 -15.37
CA THR A 59 46.38 13.38 -13.97
C THR A 59 45.14 12.62 -13.48
N ASP A 60 45.30 11.37 -13.05
CA ASP A 60 44.50 10.78 -12.01
C ASP A 60 44.52 11.73 -10.81
N GLY A 61 43.38 12.31 -10.52
CA GLY A 61 43.20 13.21 -9.38
C GLY A 61 41.79 13.70 -9.26
N ASP A 62 40.82 12.83 -9.22
CA ASP A 62 39.63 13.07 -8.40
C ASP A 62 40.18 13.23 -6.98
N ASP A 63 40.17 14.45 -6.46
CA ASP A 63 40.35 14.71 -5.04
C ASP A 63 39.13 14.08 -4.31
N VAL A 64 39.16 12.77 -4.16
CA VAL A 64 38.30 12.07 -3.21
C VAL A 64 38.66 12.65 -1.86
N VAL A 65 37.84 13.56 -1.36
CA VAL A 65 37.94 14.06 0.00
C VAL A 65 37.87 12.85 0.90
N GLU A 66 39.02 12.39 1.38
CA GLU A 66 39.14 11.19 2.21
C GLU A 66 38.46 11.49 3.56
N VAL A 67 37.22 11.05 3.71
CA VAL A 67 36.50 11.20 4.96
C VAL A 67 37.15 10.32 6.02
N PRO A 68 37.65 10.89 7.13
CA PRO A 68 38.27 10.11 8.22
C PRO A 68 37.30 9.06 8.77
N THR A 69 37.85 7.93 9.23
CA THR A 69 37.06 6.95 9.98
C THR A 69 36.91 7.45 11.41
N TYR A 70 35.70 7.80 11.80
CA TYR A 70 35.38 8.20 13.17
C TYR A 70 35.31 6.93 14.06
N PRO A 71 35.90 6.92 15.25
CA PRO A 71 35.95 5.75 16.14
C PRO A 71 34.65 5.61 16.94
N TYR A 72 33.51 5.46 16.24
CA TYR A 72 32.26 5.17 16.93
C TYR A 72 32.37 3.93 17.81
N LYS A 73 31.70 3.96 18.96
CA LYS A 73 31.52 2.78 19.82
C LYS A 73 30.85 1.66 18.99
N LYS A 74 31.02 0.44 19.42
CA LYS A 74 30.42 -0.76 18.84
C LYS A 74 29.63 -1.50 19.88
N ALA A 75 28.45 -1.98 19.54
CA ALA A 75 27.59 -2.76 20.42
C ALA A 75 26.70 -3.70 19.60
N GLU A 76 26.17 -4.73 20.24
CA GLU A 76 25.07 -5.55 19.69
C GLU A 76 23.74 -4.90 20.05
N TYR A 77 22.73 -5.06 19.20
CA TYR A 77 21.37 -4.59 19.43
C TYR A 77 20.48 -5.79 19.76
N ASN A 78 19.84 -5.76 20.93
CA ASN A 78 19.00 -6.83 21.43
C ASN A 78 17.52 -6.40 21.35
N THR A 79 16.72 -7.20 20.65
CA THR A 79 15.30 -6.91 20.48
C THR A 79 14.45 -8.17 20.62
N TYR A 80 13.16 -8.00 20.53
CA TYR A 80 12.20 -9.10 20.59
C TYR A 80 11.12 -8.96 19.51
N THR A 81 10.43 -10.06 19.27
CA THR A 81 9.19 -10.08 18.48
C THR A 81 8.17 -11.04 19.10
N SER A 82 6.89 -10.75 18.96
CA SER A 82 5.83 -11.68 19.35
C SER A 82 5.66 -12.83 18.34
N THR A 83 6.01 -12.59 17.07
CA THR A 83 5.91 -13.57 15.99
C THR A 83 7.21 -13.63 15.21
N MET A 84 7.81 -14.80 15.17
CA MET A 84 9.08 -15.01 14.44
C MET A 84 8.86 -15.04 12.93
N PRO A 85 9.82 -14.50 12.15
CA PRO A 85 9.86 -14.71 10.71
C PRO A 85 9.88 -16.20 10.35
N SER A 86 9.24 -16.54 9.24
CA SER A 86 9.16 -17.92 8.75
C SER A 86 9.52 -18.06 7.27
N ASN A 87 9.40 -16.99 6.50
CA ASN A 87 9.65 -16.99 5.05
C ASN A 87 10.11 -15.59 4.58
N TRP A 88 11.39 -15.31 4.66
CA TRP A 88 11.98 -14.04 4.19
C TRP A 88 12.47 -14.10 2.73
N ASN A 89 11.82 -14.93 1.92
CA ASN A 89 12.04 -14.99 0.47
C ASN A 89 11.28 -13.85 -0.22
N GLU A 90 11.99 -12.96 -0.87
CA GLU A 90 11.43 -11.79 -1.58
C GLU A 90 10.34 -12.16 -2.60
N LEU A 91 10.43 -13.37 -3.20
CA LEU A 91 9.49 -13.80 -4.23
C LEU A 91 8.13 -14.22 -3.65
N THR A 92 8.08 -14.65 -2.38
CA THR A 92 6.95 -15.42 -1.85
C THR A 92 6.43 -14.96 -0.49
N TYR A 93 7.16 -14.07 0.24
CA TYR A 93 6.74 -13.66 1.58
C TYR A 93 5.33 -13.03 1.59
N GLN A 94 4.58 -13.27 2.67
CA GLN A 94 3.21 -12.79 2.83
C GLN A 94 3.02 -12.00 4.14
N ASP A 95 3.78 -12.37 5.16
CA ASP A 95 3.67 -11.77 6.48
C ASP A 95 4.68 -10.64 6.71
N ASN A 96 4.24 -9.60 7.40
CA ASN A 96 5.10 -8.46 7.74
C ASN A 96 6.25 -8.86 8.67
N ASN A 97 6.07 -9.91 9.48
CA ASN A 97 7.13 -10.43 10.35
C ASN A 97 8.35 -10.93 9.58
N ASP A 98 8.15 -11.41 8.36
CA ASP A 98 9.22 -11.91 7.50
C ASP A 98 10.18 -10.79 7.06
N THR A 99 9.73 -9.54 7.03
CA THR A 99 10.55 -8.37 6.70
C THR A 99 11.61 -8.06 7.76
N GLN A 100 11.46 -8.56 8.99
CA GLN A 100 12.42 -8.35 10.08
C GLN A 100 13.82 -8.88 9.75
N ILE A 101 13.94 -9.94 8.97
CA ILE A 101 15.23 -10.44 8.46
C ILE A 101 15.52 -9.82 7.09
N MET A 102 14.53 -9.82 6.20
CA MET A 102 14.67 -9.44 4.81
C MET A 102 15.24 -8.02 4.63
N SER A 103 14.80 -7.05 5.44
CA SER A 103 15.25 -5.65 5.37
C SER A 103 16.72 -5.44 5.71
N TYR A 104 17.41 -6.40 6.31
CA TYR A 104 18.82 -6.27 6.65
C TYR A 104 19.75 -7.11 5.76
N ILE A 105 19.22 -8.16 5.14
CA ILE A 105 20.02 -9.06 4.28
C ILE A 105 20.03 -8.65 2.81
N GLY A 106 19.09 -7.78 2.41
CA GLY A 106 18.97 -7.20 1.07
C GLY A 106 19.65 -5.85 0.94
N SER A 107 19.72 -5.36 -0.28
CA SER A 107 20.18 -4.01 -0.63
C SER A 107 19.37 -3.49 -1.82
N SER A 108 19.65 -2.27 -2.27
CA SER A 108 18.86 -1.57 -3.28
C SER A 108 19.75 -0.93 -4.36
N PHE A 109 19.16 -0.61 -5.51
CA PHE A 109 19.83 0.18 -6.56
C PHE A 109 19.95 1.63 -6.14
N PHE A 110 18.90 2.16 -5.50
CA PHE A 110 18.77 3.55 -5.07
C PHE A 110 18.25 3.57 -3.63
N ASP A 111 18.92 4.37 -2.79
CA ASP A 111 18.57 4.50 -1.37
C ASP A 111 18.13 5.91 -1.03
N PHE A 112 17.11 6.02 -0.19
CA PHE A 112 16.82 7.28 0.49
C PHE A 112 17.87 7.60 1.55
N ASP A 113 18.18 8.89 1.69
CA ASP A 113 19.09 9.41 2.71
C ASP A 113 18.60 10.77 3.21
N TYR A 114 19.09 11.19 4.39
CA TYR A 114 18.95 12.58 4.79
C TYR A 114 19.58 13.48 3.75
N LYS A 115 18.91 14.60 3.44
CA LYS A 115 19.54 15.66 2.68
C LYS A 115 20.43 16.48 3.61
N PHE A 116 21.69 16.53 3.31
CA PHE A 116 22.64 17.41 3.99
C PHE A 116 22.84 18.67 3.16
N GLU A 117 23.18 19.79 3.84
CA GLU A 117 23.73 20.94 3.15
C GLU A 117 25.01 20.53 2.38
N ASP A 118 25.28 21.17 1.25
CA ASP A 118 26.38 20.80 0.36
C ASP A 118 27.72 20.70 1.10
N GLY A 119 28.34 19.54 1.02
CA GLY A 119 29.63 19.27 1.67
C GLY A 119 29.58 19.16 3.20
N LYS A 120 28.40 19.17 3.83
CA LYS A 120 28.25 19.15 5.29
C LYS A 120 27.75 17.83 5.89
N LYS A 121 27.84 16.73 5.18
CA LYS A 121 27.47 15.42 5.74
C LYS A 121 28.41 14.97 6.86
N PHE A 122 29.67 15.34 6.81
CA PHE A 122 30.68 14.91 7.79
C PHE A 122 31.35 16.11 8.44
N ASN A 123 31.62 15.97 9.74
CA ASN A 123 32.54 16.85 10.46
C ASN A 123 34.01 16.59 10.06
N ALA A 124 34.91 17.47 10.43
CA ALA A 124 36.35 17.35 10.11
C ALA A 124 36.99 16.06 10.69
N ASP A 125 36.42 15.47 11.74
CA ASP A 125 36.88 14.24 12.35
C ASP A 125 36.24 12.98 11.71
N GLY A 126 35.38 13.15 10.73
CA GLY A 126 34.64 12.10 10.04
C GLY A 126 33.30 11.70 10.68
N SER A 127 32.95 12.25 11.85
CA SER A 127 31.61 11.99 12.45
C SER A 127 30.50 12.57 11.55
N ILE A 128 29.30 11.98 11.62
CA ILE A 128 28.13 12.53 10.92
C ILE A 128 27.78 13.89 11.52
N ASN A 129 27.59 14.87 10.67
CA ASN A 129 27.25 16.23 11.06
C ASN A 129 25.72 16.41 11.14
N VAL A 130 25.16 16.31 12.33
CA VAL A 130 23.71 16.46 12.56
C VAL A 130 23.22 17.86 12.18
N ASP A 131 24.02 18.89 12.48
CA ASP A 131 23.67 20.28 12.13
C ASP A 131 23.67 20.55 10.61
N GLY A 132 24.21 19.65 9.83
CA GLY A 132 24.18 19.71 8.36
C GLY A 132 22.91 19.12 7.75
N ILE A 133 22.05 18.45 8.55
CA ILE A 133 20.82 17.88 8.05
C ILE A 133 19.82 19.00 7.72
N VAL A 134 19.32 19.00 6.48
CA VAL A 134 18.25 19.91 6.08
C VAL A 134 16.93 19.32 6.59
N LYS A 135 16.27 20.06 7.48
CA LYS A 135 15.03 19.62 8.11
C LYS A 135 13.98 19.28 7.06
N ASP A 136 13.25 18.19 7.29
CA ASP A 136 12.14 17.69 6.46
C ASP A 136 12.54 17.39 4.99
N ALA A 137 13.83 17.35 4.67
CA ALA A 137 14.34 17.08 3.34
C ALA A 137 15.05 15.72 3.25
N PHE A 138 15.00 15.13 2.07
CA PHE A 138 15.66 13.86 1.75
C PHE A 138 16.37 13.95 0.40
N THR A 139 17.18 12.96 0.13
CA THR A 139 17.78 12.72 -1.19
C THR A 139 17.64 11.25 -1.57
N VAL A 140 17.67 10.96 -2.86
CA VAL A 140 17.79 9.59 -3.38
C VAL A 140 19.19 9.44 -3.97
N ASN A 141 19.94 8.49 -3.46
CA ASN A 141 21.33 8.27 -3.85
C ASN A 141 21.49 6.94 -4.59
N TYR A 142 22.47 6.88 -5.50
CA TYR A 142 22.91 5.61 -6.06
C TYR A 142 23.50 4.72 -4.95
N SER A 143 23.16 3.42 -5.01
CA SER A 143 23.63 2.40 -4.07
C SER A 143 24.26 1.23 -4.84
N ALA A 144 23.54 0.13 -5.12
CA ALA A 144 24.05 -0.95 -5.97
C ALA A 144 24.13 -0.57 -7.47
N ALA A 145 23.40 0.46 -7.90
CA ALA A 145 23.54 1.02 -9.23
C ALA A 145 24.55 2.18 -9.25
N THR A 146 25.15 2.42 -10.40
CA THR A 146 26.06 3.58 -10.66
C THR A 146 25.46 4.58 -11.64
N LYS A 147 24.43 4.16 -12.41
CA LYS A 147 23.79 5.01 -13.42
C LYS A 147 22.37 4.55 -13.70
N LEU A 148 21.49 5.50 -13.95
CA LEU A 148 20.14 5.29 -14.47
C LEU A 148 19.95 6.13 -15.74
N GLU A 149 19.44 5.52 -16.81
CA GLU A 149 19.26 6.18 -18.10
C GLU A 149 17.89 5.84 -18.69
N ASP A 150 17.19 6.85 -19.18
CA ASP A 150 16.02 6.63 -20.03
C ASP A 150 16.50 6.19 -21.43
N VAL A 151 16.14 4.98 -21.81
CA VAL A 151 16.50 4.38 -23.11
C VAL A 151 15.28 4.08 -23.98
N THR A 152 14.13 4.70 -23.70
CA THR A 152 12.86 4.49 -24.41
C THR A 152 12.99 4.62 -25.92
N SER A 153 13.77 5.62 -26.39
CA SER A 153 14.01 5.84 -27.83
C SER A 153 15.07 4.93 -28.44
N LEU A 154 15.82 4.18 -27.62
CA LEU A 154 17.00 3.40 -28.02
C LEU A 154 16.74 1.90 -28.06
N VAL A 155 15.73 1.40 -27.35
CA VAL A 155 15.43 -0.03 -27.27
C VAL A 155 14.86 -0.58 -28.59
N ASP A 156 14.96 -1.89 -28.76
CA ASP A 156 14.52 -2.57 -29.98
C ASP A 156 13.04 -2.28 -30.32
N ALA A 157 12.76 -2.15 -31.61
CA ALA A 157 11.41 -1.90 -32.13
C ALA A 157 10.38 -2.98 -31.75
N LYS A 158 10.83 -4.19 -31.38
CA LYS A 158 9.94 -5.26 -30.91
C LYS A 158 9.13 -4.87 -29.67
N TRP A 159 9.59 -3.89 -28.88
CA TRP A 159 8.89 -3.40 -27.71
C TRP A 159 7.69 -2.50 -28.05
N GLY A 160 7.52 -2.12 -29.33
CA GLY A 160 6.31 -1.50 -29.86
C GLY A 160 6.03 -0.07 -29.37
N TYR A 161 7.03 0.66 -28.88
CA TYR A 161 6.83 2.05 -28.47
C TYR A 161 6.55 2.95 -29.66
N THR A 162 5.49 3.75 -29.56
CA THR A 162 5.11 4.73 -30.58
C THR A 162 6.12 5.90 -30.64
N ASP A 163 6.04 6.72 -31.68
CA ASP A 163 6.89 7.89 -31.79
C ASP A 163 6.56 8.93 -30.68
N GLU A 164 5.31 9.01 -30.25
CA GLU A 164 4.87 9.83 -29.13
C GLU A 164 5.49 9.34 -27.81
N GLN A 165 5.42 8.04 -27.52
CA GLN A 165 6.02 7.44 -26.31
C GLN A 165 7.55 7.60 -26.31
N LYS A 166 8.21 7.49 -27.46
CA LYS A 166 9.66 7.75 -27.59
C LYS A 166 10.01 9.20 -27.38
N ALA A 167 9.13 10.12 -27.72
CA ALA A 167 9.32 11.56 -27.49
C ALA A 167 9.04 11.96 -26.03
N GLU A 168 8.06 11.29 -25.41
CA GLU A 168 7.74 11.48 -23.98
C GLU A 168 8.85 10.91 -23.08
N GLY A 169 9.36 9.69 -23.38
CA GLY A 169 10.32 8.97 -22.56
C GLY A 169 9.69 8.28 -21.34
N GLY A 170 10.55 7.70 -20.50
CA GLY A 170 10.13 7.10 -19.22
C GLY A 170 9.60 5.65 -19.30
N TYR A 171 9.51 5.06 -20.50
CA TYR A 171 9.00 3.70 -20.70
C TYR A 171 10.08 2.62 -20.71
N ALA A 172 11.33 2.96 -20.92
CA ALA A 172 12.42 1.99 -20.84
C ALA A 172 13.63 2.57 -20.11
N TRP A 173 14.10 1.83 -19.13
CA TRP A 173 15.15 2.26 -18.21
C TRP A 173 16.33 1.31 -18.24
N LYS A 174 17.54 1.88 -18.26
CA LYS A 174 18.80 1.16 -18.16
C LYS A 174 19.45 1.46 -16.82
N ILE A 175 19.61 0.42 -16.00
CA ILE A 175 20.23 0.47 -14.68
C ILE A 175 21.60 -0.17 -14.80
N THR A 176 22.67 0.62 -14.67
CA THR A 176 24.05 0.11 -14.69
C THR A 176 24.49 -0.20 -13.26
N LEU A 177 24.92 -1.43 -13.02
CA LEU A 177 25.34 -1.90 -11.72
C LEU A 177 26.81 -1.63 -11.42
N ARG A 178 27.13 -1.62 -10.14
CA ARG A 178 28.52 -1.68 -9.64
C ARG A 178 29.13 -3.03 -10.01
N ASP A 179 30.46 -3.05 -10.16
CA ASP A 179 31.21 -4.28 -10.48
C ASP A 179 31.67 -5.05 -9.24
N ASP A 180 31.48 -4.48 -8.03
CA ASP A 180 31.94 -5.07 -6.77
C ASP A 180 30.83 -5.73 -5.94
N LEU A 181 29.63 -5.90 -6.51
CA LEU A 181 28.50 -6.54 -5.85
C LEU A 181 28.77 -8.02 -5.58
N LYS A 182 28.51 -8.46 -4.35
CA LYS A 182 28.74 -9.86 -3.91
C LYS A 182 27.69 -10.34 -2.92
N TRP A 183 27.44 -11.61 -2.96
CA TRP A 183 26.78 -12.35 -1.90
C TRP A 183 27.69 -12.50 -0.67
N ASP A 184 27.11 -12.86 0.46
CA ASP A 184 27.80 -13.09 1.73
C ASP A 184 28.83 -14.24 1.68
N ASP A 185 28.71 -15.15 0.74
CA ASP A 185 29.70 -16.20 0.47
C ASP A 185 30.81 -15.76 -0.50
N GLY A 186 30.77 -14.51 -1.01
CA GLY A 186 31.73 -13.94 -1.93
C GLY A 186 31.43 -14.16 -3.42
N THR A 187 30.36 -14.86 -3.76
CA THR A 187 29.91 -15.02 -5.15
C THR A 187 29.55 -13.66 -5.73
N ALA A 188 30.02 -13.36 -6.93
CA ALA A 188 29.73 -12.08 -7.60
C ALA A 188 28.26 -12.01 -7.99
N ILE A 189 27.70 -10.79 -7.94
CA ILE A 189 26.34 -10.46 -8.41
C ILE A 189 26.47 -9.60 -9.67
N THR A 190 25.70 -9.95 -10.70
CA THR A 190 25.70 -9.28 -11.99
C THR A 190 24.28 -8.95 -12.45
N ALA A 191 24.13 -8.17 -13.51
CA ALA A 191 22.83 -7.91 -14.12
C ALA A 191 22.09 -9.20 -14.59
N ALA A 192 22.84 -10.23 -14.94
CA ALA A 192 22.25 -11.53 -15.32
C ALA A 192 21.53 -12.20 -14.15
N ASP A 193 22.01 -12.02 -12.90
CA ASP A 193 21.39 -12.60 -11.70
C ASP A 193 20.03 -11.96 -11.41
N PHE A 194 19.88 -10.66 -11.63
CA PHE A 194 18.60 -9.96 -11.51
C PHE A 194 17.60 -10.42 -12.58
N VAL A 195 18.04 -10.56 -13.82
CA VAL A 195 17.17 -11.05 -14.91
C VAL A 195 16.76 -12.50 -14.67
N TYR A 196 17.67 -13.35 -14.17
CA TYR A 196 17.34 -14.70 -13.73
C TYR A 196 16.30 -14.68 -12.61
N SER A 197 16.50 -13.87 -11.59
CA SER A 197 15.61 -13.78 -10.43
C SER A 197 14.22 -13.26 -10.82
N MET A 198 14.15 -12.33 -11.75
CA MET A 198 12.86 -11.85 -12.29
C MET A 198 12.14 -12.96 -13.08
N LYS A 199 12.88 -13.79 -13.82
CA LYS A 199 12.31 -14.96 -14.49
C LYS A 199 11.69 -15.94 -13.50
N GLU A 200 12.39 -16.20 -12.39
CA GLU A 200 11.87 -17.04 -11.31
C GLU A 200 10.67 -16.39 -10.60
N GLN A 201 10.68 -15.07 -10.41
CA GLN A 201 9.56 -14.33 -9.84
C GLN A 201 8.29 -14.49 -10.67
N LEU A 202 8.42 -14.44 -11.98
CA LEU A 202 7.31 -14.47 -12.92
C LEU A 202 7.02 -15.87 -13.49
N ASP A 203 7.73 -16.92 -13.02
CA ASP A 203 7.57 -18.28 -13.54
C ASP A 203 6.14 -18.79 -13.33
N PRO A 204 5.40 -19.10 -14.42
CA PRO A 204 4.05 -19.62 -14.35
C PRO A 204 3.94 -20.98 -13.63
N ALA A 205 5.05 -21.72 -13.50
CA ALA A 205 5.07 -22.96 -12.74
C ALA A 205 5.03 -22.74 -11.22
N PHE A 206 5.48 -21.58 -10.73
CA PHE A 206 5.48 -21.22 -9.31
C PHE A 206 4.30 -20.32 -8.96
N MET A 207 3.92 -19.41 -9.84
CA MET A 207 2.93 -18.38 -9.58
C MET A 207 3.22 -17.64 -8.26
N ASN A 208 4.44 -17.14 -8.15
CA ASN A 208 4.95 -16.52 -6.94
C ASN A 208 4.07 -15.35 -6.49
N TYR A 209 3.79 -15.31 -5.19
CA TYR A 209 2.84 -14.39 -4.56
C TYR A 209 3.10 -12.90 -4.89
N ARG A 210 4.38 -12.52 -5.04
CA ARG A 210 4.79 -11.13 -5.33
C ARG A 210 4.88 -10.79 -6.82
N GLY A 211 4.45 -11.68 -7.71
CA GLY A 211 4.48 -11.44 -9.15
C GLY A 211 3.72 -10.20 -9.59
N ASN A 212 2.60 -9.87 -8.92
CA ASN A 212 1.77 -8.70 -9.21
C ASN A 212 2.51 -7.36 -9.09
N THR A 213 3.51 -7.25 -8.22
CA THR A 213 4.40 -6.08 -8.14
C THR A 213 4.96 -5.69 -9.50
N TYR A 214 5.30 -6.68 -10.32
CA TYR A 214 6.00 -6.48 -11.58
C TYR A 214 5.05 -6.45 -12.78
N TYR A 215 3.93 -7.15 -12.73
CA TYR A 215 2.99 -7.15 -13.85
C TYR A 215 1.83 -6.15 -13.70
N ASP A 216 1.42 -5.77 -12.51
CA ASP A 216 0.34 -4.79 -12.29
C ASP A 216 0.87 -3.41 -11.84
N THR A 217 1.83 -3.36 -10.89
CA THR A 217 2.32 -2.08 -10.37
C THR A 217 3.39 -1.49 -11.28
N LEU A 218 4.52 -2.19 -11.47
CA LEU A 218 5.63 -1.72 -12.31
C LEU A 218 5.31 -1.83 -13.81
N ARG A 219 4.46 -2.79 -14.21
CA ARG A 219 4.00 -3.03 -15.57
C ARG A 219 5.12 -3.31 -16.57
N ILE A 220 5.97 -4.26 -16.23
CA ILE A 220 6.97 -4.76 -17.17
C ILE A 220 6.24 -5.37 -18.38
N LYS A 221 6.62 -4.97 -19.58
CA LYS A 221 5.98 -5.45 -20.83
C LYS A 221 5.88 -6.98 -20.87
N ASN A 222 4.71 -7.47 -21.21
CA ASN A 222 4.38 -8.90 -21.34
C ASN A 222 4.54 -9.73 -20.05
N SER A 223 4.91 -9.14 -18.92
CA SER A 223 5.11 -9.87 -17.66
C SER A 223 3.83 -10.57 -17.18
N LYS A 224 2.67 -9.91 -17.31
CA LYS A 224 1.36 -10.49 -16.95
C LYS A 224 1.02 -11.69 -17.82
N ASN A 225 1.21 -11.56 -19.13
CA ASN A 225 0.95 -12.65 -20.09
C ASN A 225 1.87 -13.85 -19.84
N TYR A 226 3.14 -13.60 -19.53
CA TYR A 226 4.11 -14.65 -19.17
C TYR A 226 3.74 -15.34 -17.86
N PHE A 227 3.42 -14.56 -16.81
CA PHE A 227 3.05 -15.09 -15.48
C PHE A 227 1.85 -16.04 -15.54
N PHE A 228 0.86 -15.71 -16.37
CA PHE A 228 -0.36 -16.50 -16.53
C PHE A 228 -0.32 -17.47 -17.75
N LYS A 229 0.84 -17.68 -18.36
CA LYS A 229 1.00 -18.44 -19.60
C LYS A 229 0.34 -19.83 -19.59
N ASN A 230 0.41 -20.55 -18.48
CA ASN A 230 -0.10 -21.92 -18.36
C ASN A 230 -1.43 -22.03 -17.59
N GLN A 231 -2.11 -20.90 -17.36
CA GLN A 231 -3.38 -20.90 -16.64
C GLN A 231 -4.53 -21.17 -17.61
N GLU A 232 -5.20 -22.29 -17.44
CA GLU A 232 -6.49 -22.53 -18.08
C GLU A 232 -7.58 -21.70 -17.40
N GLY A 233 -8.50 -21.14 -18.18
CA GLY A 233 -9.72 -20.51 -17.64
C GLY A 233 -9.59 -19.14 -17.00
N THR A 234 -8.50 -18.41 -17.23
CA THR A 234 -8.47 -16.99 -16.89
C THR A 234 -9.00 -16.18 -18.06
N TYR A 235 -10.17 -15.63 -17.87
CA TYR A 235 -10.87 -14.80 -18.83
C TYR A 235 -10.92 -13.37 -18.30
N GLU A 236 -10.87 -12.39 -19.19
CA GLU A 236 -11.06 -10.98 -18.84
C GLU A 236 -12.35 -10.48 -19.49
N THR A 237 -12.96 -9.42 -18.97
CA THR A 237 -14.20 -8.89 -19.52
C THR A 237 -13.97 -8.30 -20.92
N VAL A 238 -15.00 -8.29 -21.75
CA VAL A 238 -14.94 -7.68 -23.09
C VAL A 238 -14.51 -6.22 -23.00
N GLU A 239 -15.00 -5.52 -21.98
CA GLU A 239 -14.66 -4.13 -21.68
C GLU A 239 -13.19 -3.96 -21.27
N SER A 240 -12.62 -4.90 -20.48
CA SER A 240 -11.22 -4.83 -20.08
C SER A 240 -10.23 -5.01 -21.23
N PHE A 241 -10.69 -5.65 -22.34
CA PHE A 241 -9.95 -5.69 -23.60
C PHE A 241 -10.20 -4.46 -24.50
N GLY A 242 -10.99 -3.51 -24.03
CA GLY A 242 -11.27 -2.28 -24.77
C GLY A 242 -12.31 -2.40 -25.88
N TYR A 243 -13.15 -3.41 -25.88
CA TYR A 243 -14.24 -3.55 -26.84
C TYR A 243 -15.54 -2.93 -26.32
N GLU A 244 -16.20 -2.16 -27.17
CA GLU A 244 -17.50 -1.54 -26.84
C GLU A 244 -18.65 -2.56 -26.71
N SER A 245 -18.47 -3.77 -27.25
CA SER A 245 -19.48 -4.81 -27.23
C SER A 245 -18.90 -6.18 -27.57
N ASN A 246 -19.62 -7.24 -27.18
CA ASN A 246 -19.30 -8.61 -27.59
C ASN A 246 -19.22 -8.75 -29.11
N ALA A 247 -20.10 -8.08 -29.85
CA ALA A 247 -20.10 -8.13 -31.31
C ALA A 247 -18.83 -7.50 -31.92
N ALA A 248 -18.29 -6.45 -31.33
CA ALA A 248 -17.04 -5.82 -31.75
C ALA A 248 -15.84 -6.77 -31.53
N ALA A 249 -15.76 -7.42 -30.37
CA ALA A 249 -14.72 -8.39 -30.05
C ALA A 249 -14.75 -9.59 -31.01
N ILE A 250 -15.95 -10.11 -31.33
CA ILE A 250 -16.13 -11.21 -32.27
C ILE A 250 -15.72 -10.80 -33.69
N ALA A 251 -16.07 -9.59 -34.11
CA ALA A 251 -15.68 -9.05 -35.41
C ALA A 251 -14.16 -8.93 -35.53
N ASP A 252 -13.45 -8.70 -34.44
CA ASP A 252 -11.99 -8.69 -34.34
C ASP A 252 -11.38 -10.09 -34.16
N GLY A 253 -12.19 -11.14 -34.25
CA GLY A 253 -11.73 -12.53 -34.19
C GLY A 253 -11.47 -13.08 -32.80
N LYS A 254 -11.95 -12.39 -31.73
CA LYS A 254 -11.85 -12.89 -30.37
C LYS A 254 -12.88 -13.98 -30.09
N VAL A 255 -12.55 -14.91 -29.24
CA VAL A 255 -13.48 -15.92 -28.75
C VAL A 255 -14.07 -15.45 -27.43
N ILE A 256 -15.38 -15.35 -27.33
CA ILE A 256 -16.09 -14.94 -26.15
C ILE A 256 -16.56 -16.17 -25.39
N TYR A 257 -16.37 -16.17 -24.08
CA TYR A 257 -16.85 -17.18 -23.16
C TYR A 257 -17.81 -16.55 -22.15
N PHE A 258 -18.73 -17.32 -21.61
CA PHE A 258 -19.58 -16.90 -20.52
C PHE A 258 -19.64 -17.96 -19.42
N ASN A 259 -19.86 -17.53 -18.18
CA ASN A 259 -19.94 -18.45 -17.05
C ASN A 259 -21.32 -19.10 -17.03
N ALA A 260 -21.39 -20.34 -17.45
CA ALA A 260 -22.64 -21.11 -17.52
C ALA A 260 -23.21 -21.40 -16.11
N TRP A 261 -22.38 -21.52 -15.10
CA TRP A 261 -22.81 -21.78 -13.74
C TRP A 261 -23.50 -20.55 -13.12
N ASN A 262 -23.02 -19.36 -13.42
CA ASN A 262 -23.72 -18.14 -13.02
C ASN A 262 -25.06 -17.98 -13.74
N MET A 263 -25.16 -18.46 -14.96
CA MET A 263 -26.40 -18.41 -15.74
C MET A 263 -27.47 -19.43 -15.29
N TRP A 264 -27.05 -20.65 -15.03
CA TRP A 264 -28.00 -21.76 -14.78
C TRP A 264 -27.97 -22.30 -13.35
N GLY A 265 -27.19 -21.69 -12.47
CA GLY A 265 -26.94 -22.22 -11.11
C GLY A 265 -25.89 -23.34 -11.13
N ALA A 266 -25.32 -23.60 -9.95
CA ALA A 266 -24.20 -24.53 -9.81
C ALA A 266 -24.46 -25.87 -10.51
N ALA A 267 -23.46 -26.29 -11.25
CA ALA A 267 -23.18 -27.66 -11.72
C ALA A 267 -24.40 -28.60 -11.75
N GLY A 268 -25.11 -28.67 -12.82
CA GLY A 268 -26.24 -29.58 -12.84
C GLY A 268 -27.01 -29.70 -14.14
N TYR A 269 -26.52 -29.10 -15.19
CA TYR A 269 -27.15 -29.24 -16.52
C TYR A 269 -26.30 -30.14 -17.41
N PRO A 270 -26.49 -31.45 -17.38
CA PRO A 270 -25.77 -32.36 -18.26
C PRO A 270 -26.14 -32.10 -19.71
N ASP A 271 -25.19 -32.33 -20.61
CA ASP A 271 -25.46 -32.42 -22.05
C ASP A 271 -26.40 -33.63 -22.39
N GLU A 272 -26.75 -33.79 -23.64
CA GLU A 272 -27.55 -34.91 -24.12
C GLU A 272 -26.94 -36.30 -23.84
N ASN A 273 -25.65 -36.38 -23.53
CA ASN A 273 -24.89 -37.57 -23.20
C ASN A 273 -24.71 -37.76 -21.69
N GLY A 274 -25.21 -36.86 -20.85
CA GLY A 274 -25.08 -36.88 -19.42
C GLY A 274 -23.74 -36.33 -18.86
N ASN A 275 -22.93 -35.61 -19.66
CA ASN A 275 -21.75 -34.93 -19.20
C ASN A 275 -22.14 -33.63 -18.48
N GLU A 276 -21.43 -33.29 -17.43
CA GLU A 276 -21.66 -32.05 -16.68
C GLU A 276 -21.39 -30.82 -17.56
N CYS A 277 -22.22 -29.77 -17.41
CA CYS A 277 -22.01 -28.50 -18.04
C CYS A 277 -20.67 -27.89 -17.56
N PRO A 278 -19.73 -27.56 -18.46
CA PRO A 278 -18.50 -26.85 -18.06
C PRO A 278 -18.85 -25.48 -17.49
N GLU A 279 -18.04 -24.99 -16.58
CA GLU A 279 -18.22 -23.67 -15.97
C GLU A 279 -18.21 -22.56 -17.03
N TRP A 280 -17.36 -22.69 -18.04
CA TRP A 280 -17.19 -21.72 -19.11
C TRP A 280 -17.57 -22.31 -20.45
N LEU A 281 -18.47 -21.63 -21.15
CA LEU A 281 -18.92 -22.00 -22.50
C LEU A 281 -18.42 -20.97 -23.52
N ALA A 282 -17.80 -21.47 -24.59
CA ALA A 282 -17.41 -20.63 -25.72
C ALA A 282 -18.65 -20.19 -26.54
N TYR A 283 -18.65 -18.94 -26.99
CA TYR A 283 -19.76 -18.36 -27.77
C TYR A 283 -20.17 -19.18 -29.00
N ASN A 284 -19.26 -19.84 -29.64
CA ASN A 284 -19.50 -20.67 -30.83
C ASN A 284 -19.69 -22.16 -30.50
N ASP A 285 -19.79 -22.52 -29.23
CA ASP A 285 -20.11 -23.89 -28.83
C ASP A 285 -21.57 -24.16 -29.16
N THR A 286 -21.80 -25.24 -29.88
CA THR A 286 -23.14 -25.67 -30.27
C THR A 286 -23.70 -26.77 -29.40
N THR A 287 -23.02 -27.14 -28.33
CA THR A 287 -23.45 -28.13 -27.34
C THR A 287 -24.70 -27.65 -26.63
N VAL A 288 -25.73 -28.46 -26.61
CA VAL A 288 -26.99 -28.13 -25.94
C VAL A 288 -27.00 -28.77 -24.56
N TYR A 289 -27.08 -27.94 -23.52
CA TYR A 289 -27.26 -28.40 -22.16
C TYR A 289 -28.74 -28.34 -21.81
N THR A 290 -29.27 -29.45 -21.31
CA THR A 290 -30.66 -29.53 -20.89
C THR A 290 -30.73 -29.43 -19.37
N GLY A 291 -31.54 -28.51 -18.86
CA GLY A 291 -31.69 -28.29 -17.41
C GLY A 291 -32.96 -27.55 -17.07
N VAL A 292 -33.13 -27.25 -15.79
CA VAL A 292 -34.27 -26.52 -15.26
C VAL A 292 -33.84 -25.13 -14.85
N TYR A 293 -34.42 -24.13 -15.50
CA TYR A 293 -34.22 -22.74 -15.16
C TYR A 293 -35.33 -22.24 -14.25
N ASN A 294 -34.99 -21.69 -13.08
CA ASN A 294 -35.98 -21.25 -12.08
C ASN A 294 -37.11 -22.26 -11.80
N GLY A 295 -36.82 -23.57 -11.88
CA GLY A 295 -37.81 -24.62 -11.63
C GLY A 295 -38.62 -25.06 -12.85
N GLU A 296 -38.40 -24.44 -14.01
CA GLU A 296 -39.02 -24.84 -15.26
C GLU A 296 -37.97 -25.31 -16.28
N PRO A 297 -38.33 -26.23 -17.18
CA PRO A 297 -37.43 -26.61 -18.29
C PRO A 297 -37.06 -25.37 -19.09
N ASP A 298 -35.75 -25.11 -19.26
CA ASP A 298 -35.31 -23.98 -20.10
C ASP A 298 -35.89 -24.16 -21.54
N PRO A 299 -36.82 -23.28 -21.96
CA PRO A 299 -37.41 -23.37 -23.29
C PRO A 299 -36.44 -22.92 -24.38
N VAL A 300 -35.30 -22.38 -23.96
CA VAL A 300 -34.28 -21.85 -24.81
C VAL A 300 -33.05 -22.73 -24.66
N SER A 301 -32.75 -23.52 -25.65
CA SER A 301 -31.52 -24.29 -25.62
C SER A 301 -30.34 -23.41 -25.14
N GLY A 302 -29.34 -23.97 -24.46
CA GLY A 302 -28.13 -23.29 -24.15
C GLY A 302 -27.59 -22.39 -25.25
N ALA A 303 -27.72 -22.81 -26.50
CA ALA A 303 -27.39 -22.08 -27.70
C ALA A 303 -28.17 -20.76 -27.87
N MET A 304 -29.38 -20.62 -27.41
CA MET A 304 -30.19 -19.39 -27.57
C MET A 304 -29.93 -18.39 -26.46
N LEU A 305 -29.72 -18.81 -25.22
CA LEU A 305 -29.18 -17.97 -24.16
C LEU A 305 -27.81 -17.43 -24.53
N TYR A 306 -27.01 -18.26 -25.05
CA TYR A 306 -25.72 -17.99 -25.57
C TYR A 306 -25.71 -16.95 -26.71
N GLN A 307 -26.62 -17.08 -27.69
CA GLN A 307 -26.80 -16.09 -28.74
C GLN A 307 -27.32 -14.75 -28.21
N ALA A 308 -28.19 -14.76 -27.26
CA ALA A 308 -28.68 -13.53 -26.62
C ALA A 308 -27.58 -12.78 -25.91
N TYR A 309 -26.67 -13.47 -25.23
CA TYR A 309 -25.48 -12.87 -24.58
C TYR A 309 -24.54 -12.21 -25.57
N SER A 310 -24.43 -12.72 -26.78
CA SER A 310 -23.55 -12.18 -27.79
C SER A 310 -23.99 -10.83 -28.35
N THR A 311 -25.24 -10.43 -28.16
CA THR A 311 -25.79 -9.20 -28.75
C THR A 311 -25.75 -8.02 -27.82
N SER A 312 -25.94 -8.21 -26.50
CA SER A 312 -25.82 -7.13 -25.51
C SER A 312 -25.76 -7.70 -24.10
N TYR A 313 -24.66 -7.49 -23.40
CA TYR A 313 -24.50 -7.93 -22.01
C TYR A 313 -25.57 -7.35 -21.08
N SER A 314 -25.85 -6.05 -21.19
CA SER A 314 -26.82 -5.37 -20.33
C SER A 314 -28.28 -5.81 -20.61
N GLU A 315 -28.60 -6.15 -21.82
CA GLU A 315 -29.96 -6.58 -22.21
C GLU A 315 -30.28 -8.00 -21.73
N VAL A 316 -29.29 -8.89 -21.76
CA VAL A 316 -29.48 -10.29 -21.37
C VAL A 316 -29.45 -10.47 -19.85
N GLY A 317 -28.51 -9.84 -19.17
CA GLY A 317 -28.45 -9.88 -17.70
C GLY A 317 -29.72 -9.35 -17.06
N ALA A 318 -30.25 -8.22 -17.55
CA ALA A 318 -31.51 -7.64 -17.07
C ALA A 318 -32.71 -8.52 -17.37
N GLY A 319 -32.72 -9.25 -18.50
CA GLY A 319 -33.85 -10.12 -18.89
C GLY A 319 -33.95 -11.40 -18.12
N TYR A 320 -32.87 -11.94 -17.62
CA TYR A 320 -32.84 -13.25 -16.95
C TYR A 320 -32.53 -13.20 -15.44
N GLY A 321 -32.23 -12.01 -14.90
CA GLY A 321 -31.95 -11.82 -13.46
C GLY A 321 -30.62 -12.44 -13.00
N TYR A 322 -29.64 -12.59 -13.89
CA TYR A 322 -28.32 -13.13 -13.59
C TYR A 322 -27.22 -12.08 -13.73
N ASP A 323 -26.26 -12.11 -12.84
CA ASP A 323 -24.95 -11.53 -13.03
C ASP A 323 -24.15 -12.45 -13.96
N ALA A 324 -24.40 -12.36 -15.25
CA ALA A 324 -23.64 -13.12 -16.22
C ALA A 324 -22.43 -12.32 -16.63
N THR A 325 -21.29 -12.85 -16.33
CA THR A 325 -20.01 -12.30 -16.74
C THR A 325 -19.61 -12.92 -18.08
N ILE A 326 -19.44 -12.10 -19.08
CA ILE A 326 -18.93 -12.54 -20.38
C ILE A 326 -17.47 -12.15 -20.45
N TYR A 327 -16.65 -13.08 -20.89
CA TYR A 327 -15.22 -12.89 -20.95
C TYR A 327 -14.68 -13.15 -22.36
N VAL A 328 -13.66 -12.41 -22.75
CA VAL A 328 -12.81 -12.72 -23.90
C VAL A 328 -11.66 -13.57 -23.39
N ALA A 329 -11.45 -14.73 -24.02
CA ALA A 329 -10.28 -15.54 -23.71
C ALA A 329 -9.02 -14.73 -24.04
N ASN A 330 -8.13 -14.59 -23.07
CA ASN A 330 -6.83 -13.98 -23.32
C ASN A 330 -5.98 -14.93 -24.16
N THR A 331 -5.98 -14.73 -25.47
CA THR A 331 -5.19 -15.53 -26.42
C THR A 331 -3.74 -15.07 -26.54
N ASN A 332 -3.36 -13.94 -25.95
CA ASN A 332 -2.02 -13.35 -26.03
C ASN A 332 -1.05 -13.91 -24.97
N ARG A 333 -1.41 -14.97 -24.28
CA ARG A 333 -0.58 -15.56 -23.20
C ARG A 333 0.56 -16.45 -23.67
N ASP A 334 0.68 -16.70 -24.97
CA ASP A 334 1.79 -17.47 -25.54
C ASP A 334 3.01 -16.56 -25.75
N VAL A 335 3.54 -16.09 -24.60
CA VAL A 335 4.71 -15.22 -24.53
C VAL A 335 5.90 -16.02 -24.05
N ASP A 336 7.01 -15.98 -24.77
CA ASP A 336 8.28 -16.53 -24.30
C ASP A 336 9.01 -15.52 -23.42
N TRP A 337 9.94 -16.03 -22.60
CA TRP A 337 10.69 -15.16 -21.70
C TRP A 337 11.44 -14.03 -22.40
N GLU A 338 11.95 -14.30 -23.58
CA GLU A 338 12.69 -13.36 -24.43
C GLU A 338 11.83 -12.17 -24.88
N ASP A 339 10.51 -12.26 -24.74
CA ASP A 339 9.55 -11.21 -25.06
C ASP A 339 9.01 -10.48 -23.82
N VAL A 340 9.46 -10.87 -22.61
CA VAL A 340 9.22 -10.12 -21.39
C VAL A 340 10.17 -8.93 -21.33
N GLY A 341 9.67 -7.76 -20.96
CA GLY A 341 10.37 -6.47 -21.01
C GLY A 341 11.51 -6.31 -20.03
N ILE A 342 12.25 -7.36 -19.69
CA ILE A 342 13.45 -7.28 -18.86
C ILE A 342 14.57 -8.15 -19.41
N TYR A 343 15.73 -7.56 -19.60
CA TYR A 343 16.94 -8.23 -20.10
C TYR A 343 18.20 -7.51 -19.62
N TYR A 344 19.37 -8.02 -19.93
CA TYR A 344 20.63 -7.38 -19.57
C TYR A 344 21.55 -7.17 -20.77
N GLU A 345 22.37 -6.11 -20.70
CA GLU A 345 23.45 -5.80 -21.63
C GLU A 345 24.72 -5.48 -20.82
N GLY A 346 25.75 -6.35 -20.94
CA GLY A 346 26.92 -6.22 -20.08
C GLY A 346 26.53 -6.32 -18.61
N ASN A 347 26.92 -5.31 -17.79
CA ASN A 347 26.50 -5.25 -16.38
C ASN A 347 25.36 -4.24 -16.16
N SER A 348 24.48 -4.06 -17.13
CA SER A 348 23.30 -3.21 -17.04
C SER A 348 22.02 -4.01 -17.23
N ILE A 349 21.00 -3.70 -16.44
CA ILE A 349 19.64 -4.23 -16.58
C ILE A 349 18.84 -3.24 -17.43
N ILE A 350 18.09 -3.73 -18.41
CA ILE A 350 17.13 -2.94 -19.16
C ILE A 350 15.73 -3.40 -18.77
N VAL A 351 14.86 -2.45 -18.41
CA VAL A 351 13.47 -2.69 -18.05
C VAL A 351 12.58 -1.90 -18.99
N CYS A 352 11.74 -2.58 -19.77
CA CYS A 352 10.76 -2.01 -20.69
C CYS A 352 9.36 -2.11 -20.06
N LEU A 353 8.64 -0.99 -20.00
CA LEU A 353 7.40 -0.84 -19.23
C LEU A 353 6.23 -0.47 -20.14
N ASP A 354 5.00 -0.78 -19.74
CA ASP A 354 3.78 -0.33 -20.39
C ASP A 354 3.30 1.04 -19.91
N LYS A 355 3.90 1.56 -18.83
CA LYS A 355 3.64 2.87 -18.27
C LYS A 355 4.92 3.69 -18.18
N SER A 356 4.83 5.00 -18.38
CA SER A 356 5.99 5.89 -18.17
C SER A 356 6.16 6.23 -16.70
N TYR A 357 7.42 6.39 -16.28
CA TYR A 357 7.81 6.84 -14.94
C TYR A 357 8.87 7.93 -15.06
N SER A 358 8.73 9.00 -14.29
CA SER A 358 9.70 10.10 -14.19
C SER A 358 10.77 9.76 -13.15
N LEU A 359 11.65 8.78 -13.43
CA LEU A 359 12.65 8.33 -12.48
C LEU A 359 13.84 9.28 -12.33
N LEU A 360 14.01 10.22 -13.25
CA LEU A 360 15.00 11.30 -13.18
C LEU A 360 14.30 12.66 -13.10
N SER A 361 14.87 13.55 -12.32
CA SER A 361 14.48 14.95 -12.26
C SER A 361 15.01 15.71 -13.51
N GLU A 362 14.55 16.96 -13.74
CA GLU A 362 14.96 17.75 -14.90
C GLU A 362 16.49 18.03 -14.95
N ASP A 363 17.16 18.08 -13.81
CA ASP A 363 18.61 18.26 -13.68
C ASP A 363 19.41 16.96 -13.86
N GLY A 364 18.72 15.82 -14.10
CA GLY A 364 19.32 14.50 -14.26
C GLY A 364 19.63 13.76 -12.95
N SER A 365 19.29 14.32 -11.79
CA SER A 365 19.37 13.62 -10.52
C SER A 365 18.26 12.57 -10.39
N LEU A 366 18.44 11.62 -9.46
CA LEU A 366 17.39 10.65 -9.16
C LEU A 366 16.18 11.36 -8.56
N SER A 367 15.00 11.08 -9.08
CA SER A 367 13.74 11.55 -8.50
C SER A 367 13.32 10.66 -7.32
N VAL A 368 12.34 11.11 -6.55
CA VAL A 368 11.70 10.28 -5.51
C VAL A 368 11.17 8.97 -6.08
N TRP A 369 10.68 8.99 -7.32
CA TRP A 369 10.11 7.82 -7.98
C TRP A 369 11.14 6.74 -8.33
N ALA A 370 12.42 7.10 -8.51
CA ALA A 370 13.49 6.10 -8.64
C ALA A 370 13.63 5.28 -7.35
N GLY A 371 13.64 5.94 -6.20
CA GLY A 371 13.66 5.28 -4.90
C GLY A 371 12.38 4.50 -4.58
N TYR A 372 11.25 4.91 -5.13
CA TYR A 372 9.96 4.29 -4.85
C TYR A 372 9.64 3.10 -5.79
N TYR A 373 9.67 3.30 -7.11
CA TYR A 373 9.27 2.27 -8.07
C TYR A 373 10.40 1.37 -8.55
N MET A 374 11.64 1.85 -8.53
CA MET A 374 12.79 1.16 -9.10
C MET A 374 13.94 0.98 -8.10
N SER A 375 13.65 1.09 -6.79
CA SER A 375 14.68 0.95 -5.75
C SER A 375 15.37 -0.41 -5.79
N SER A 376 14.63 -1.47 -6.14
CA SER A 376 15.17 -2.83 -6.26
C SER A 376 14.36 -3.67 -7.25
N LEU A 377 14.97 -4.74 -7.71
CA LEU A 377 14.31 -5.86 -8.38
C LEU A 377 14.59 -7.12 -7.56
N PRO A 378 13.79 -8.18 -7.70
CA PRO A 378 14.02 -9.40 -6.93
C PRO A 378 15.40 -9.98 -7.25
N LEU A 379 16.07 -10.45 -6.22
CA LEU A 379 17.39 -11.05 -6.37
C LEU A 379 17.52 -12.31 -5.50
N VAL A 380 17.73 -13.45 -6.15
CA VAL A 380 17.99 -14.72 -5.47
C VAL A 380 19.37 -15.25 -5.83
N HIS A 381 20.04 -15.85 -4.88
CA HIS A 381 21.29 -16.55 -5.13
C HIS A 381 21.02 -17.84 -5.93
N GLN A 382 21.30 -17.83 -7.23
CA GLN A 382 20.88 -18.86 -8.18
C GLN A 382 21.16 -20.29 -7.66
N ALA A 383 22.37 -20.58 -7.22
CA ALA A 383 22.72 -21.95 -6.80
C ALA A 383 21.91 -22.41 -5.56
N LYS A 384 21.67 -21.53 -4.59
CA LYS A 384 20.86 -21.84 -3.40
C LYS A 384 19.38 -21.95 -3.77
N TYR A 385 18.89 -21.06 -4.64
CA TYR A 385 17.51 -21.08 -5.09
C TYR A 385 17.18 -22.38 -5.85
N GLU A 386 18.02 -22.76 -6.83
CA GLU A 386 17.84 -24.01 -7.57
C GLU A 386 17.87 -25.25 -6.65
N ALA A 387 18.75 -25.25 -5.64
CA ALA A 387 18.80 -26.33 -4.66
C ALA A 387 17.57 -26.37 -3.72
N SER A 388 16.85 -25.26 -3.62
CA SER A 388 15.69 -25.09 -2.73
C SER A 388 14.34 -25.35 -3.42
N LYS A 389 14.32 -25.50 -4.75
CA LYS A 389 13.11 -25.80 -5.51
C LYS A 389 12.56 -27.19 -5.18
N LYS A 390 11.25 -27.28 -5.06
CA LYS A 390 10.53 -28.52 -4.79
C LYS A 390 9.45 -28.72 -5.83
N ALA A 391 9.45 -29.87 -6.47
CA ALA A 391 8.41 -30.27 -7.41
C ALA A 391 7.03 -30.33 -6.71
N PRO A 392 5.95 -30.14 -7.48
CA PRO A 392 4.59 -30.23 -6.94
C PRO A 392 4.37 -31.54 -6.17
N ALA A 393 3.73 -31.42 -4.99
CA ALA A 393 3.28 -32.60 -4.25
C ALA A 393 2.13 -33.29 -5.01
N GLU A 394 1.82 -34.53 -4.64
CA GLU A 394 0.71 -35.28 -5.24
C GLU A 394 -0.62 -34.48 -5.10
N GLY A 395 -1.25 -34.21 -6.24
CA GLY A 395 -2.48 -33.41 -6.29
C GLY A 395 -2.26 -31.88 -6.35
N ALA A 396 -1.02 -31.41 -6.30
CA ALA A 396 -0.68 -29.99 -6.52
C ALA A 396 -0.13 -29.79 -7.94
N THR A 397 -0.25 -28.57 -8.46
CA THR A 397 0.24 -28.19 -9.79
C THR A 397 1.43 -27.25 -9.76
N LEU A 398 1.61 -26.52 -8.66
CA LEU A 398 2.62 -25.47 -8.53
C LEU A 398 3.86 -25.99 -7.83
N TRP A 399 5.00 -25.55 -8.31
CA TRP A 399 6.29 -25.69 -7.63
C TRP A 399 6.34 -24.81 -6.39
N THR A 400 7.17 -25.19 -5.44
CA THR A 400 7.45 -24.43 -4.23
C THR A 400 8.95 -24.30 -3.99
N THR A 401 9.35 -23.46 -3.05
CA THR A 401 10.74 -23.29 -2.65
C THR A 401 10.83 -23.06 -1.15
N ASN A 402 11.95 -23.47 -0.55
CA ASN A 402 12.30 -23.10 0.83
C ASN A 402 13.54 -22.18 0.87
N TYR A 403 13.84 -21.51 -0.23
CA TYR A 403 14.85 -20.45 -0.27
C TYR A 403 14.51 -19.36 0.75
N ASN A 404 15.51 -18.84 1.46
CA ASN A 404 15.33 -17.83 2.49
C ASN A 404 14.24 -18.18 3.55
N SER A 405 14.30 -19.39 4.10
CA SER A 405 13.44 -19.84 5.20
C SER A 405 14.20 -20.55 6.34
N SER A 406 15.50 -20.71 6.18
CA SER A 406 16.41 -21.30 7.17
C SER A 406 17.81 -20.75 7.00
N LEU A 407 18.69 -21.00 7.97
CA LEU A 407 20.08 -20.54 7.90
C LEU A 407 20.80 -21.09 6.65
N GLU A 408 20.59 -22.37 6.30
CA GLU A 408 21.27 -23.03 5.17
C GLU A 408 20.80 -22.49 3.82
N THR A 409 19.54 -22.10 3.73
CA THR A 409 18.93 -21.65 2.47
C THR A 409 19.00 -20.12 2.29
N THR A 410 19.47 -19.37 3.31
CA THR A 410 19.59 -17.93 3.26
C THR A 410 20.85 -17.47 2.52
N ALA A 411 20.70 -16.43 1.72
CA ALA A 411 21.77 -15.66 1.12
C ALA A 411 21.56 -14.17 1.40
N SER A 412 22.65 -13.45 1.62
CA SER A 412 22.62 -12.04 1.96
C SER A 412 23.53 -11.25 1.03
N TRP A 413 23.08 -10.07 0.60
CA TRP A 413 23.88 -9.13 -0.18
C TRP A 413 23.79 -7.70 0.37
N GLY A 414 23.08 -7.53 1.50
CA GLY A 414 22.96 -6.31 2.27
C GLY A 414 24.02 -6.16 3.37
N PRO A 415 23.86 -5.14 4.24
CA PRO A 415 24.82 -4.81 5.30
C PRO A 415 24.97 -5.88 6.37
N TYR A 416 23.97 -6.73 6.55
CA TYR A 416 23.97 -7.82 7.51
C TYR A 416 23.70 -9.17 6.83
N LYS A 417 24.05 -10.25 7.50
CA LYS A 417 23.77 -11.64 7.10
C LYS A 417 23.26 -12.44 8.29
N LEU A 418 22.41 -13.41 8.01
CA LEU A 418 21.93 -14.34 9.03
C LEU A 418 23.08 -15.24 9.50
N SER A 419 23.33 -15.29 10.79
CA SER A 419 24.39 -16.10 11.40
C SER A 419 23.86 -17.22 12.28
N GLU A 420 22.68 -17.01 12.89
CA GLU A 420 22.02 -18.01 13.72
C GLU A 420 20.51 -17.91 13.50
N PHE A 421 19.83 -19.05 13.50
CA PHE A 421 18.38 -19.12 13.39
C PHE A 421 17.85 -20.37 14.07
N GLU A 422 16.94 -20.18 15.01
CA GLU A 422 16.17 -21.23 15.65
C GLU A 422 14.69 -20.94 15.43
N ALA A 423 14.03 -21.76 14.62
CA ALA A 423 12.67 -21.56 14.19
C ALA A 423 11.71 -21.37 15.38
N GLY A 424 10.96 -20.29 15.36
CA GLY A 424 9.99 -19.95 16.41
C GLY A 424 10.60 -19.44 17.72
N SER A 425 11.89 -19.18 17.81
CA SER A 425 12.59 -18.86 19.06
C SER A 425 13.54 -17.68 18.93
N TYR A 426 14.44 -17.70 17.98
CA TYR A 426 15.57 -16.77 17.96
C TYR A 426 16.20 -16.62 16.57
N TYR A 427 16.73 -15.43 16.26
CA TYR A 427 17.69 -15.22 15.18
C TYR A 427 18.76 -14.21 15.56
N LYS A 428 19.92 -14.31 14.89
CA LYS A 428 21.02 -13.37 14.98
C LYS A 428 21.49 -12.96 13.58
N LEU A 429 21.56 -11.65 13.37
CA LEU A 429 22.19 -11.05 12.19
C LEU A 429 23.55 -10.48 12.60
N VAL A 430 24.56 -10.67 11.76
CA VAL A 430 25.89 -10.08 11.93
C VAL A 430 26.29 -9.34 10.66
N LYS A 431 27.29 -8.46 10.75
CA LYS A 431 27.76 -7.72 9.57
C LYS A 431 28.17 -8.67 8.44
N ASN A 432 27.79 -8.31 7.24
CA ASN A 432 28.23 -8.96 6.00
C ASN A 432 29.51 -8.29 5.49
N ASP A 433 30.65 -8.96 5.65
CA ASP A 433 31.95 -8.40 5.25
C ASP A 433 32.06 -8.17 3.73
N ASN A 434 31.22 -8.84 2.94
CA ASN A 434 31.21 -8.75 1.48
C ASN A 434 30.27 -7.65 0.95
N TRP A 435 29.56 -6.91 1.81
CA TRP A 435 28.68 -5.84 1.36
C TRP A 435 29.48 -4.66 0.75
N TYR A 436 29.14 -4.30 -0.47
CA TYR A 436 29.81 -3.24 -1.24
C TYR A 436 29.78 -1.86 -0.54
N GLY A 437 28.72 -1.61 0.27
CA GLY A 437 28.53 -0.33 0.95
C GLY A 437 29.66 0.07 1.90
N TRP A 438 30.47 -0.90 2.38
CA TRP A 438 31.63 -0.57 3.21
C TRP A 438 32.68 0.26 2.47
N ASN A 439 32.69 0.21 1.15
CA ASN A 439 33.62 0.95 0.29
C ASN A 439 33.04 2.29 -0.24
N MET A 440 31.77 2.58 0.10
CA MET A 440 31.09 3.80 -0.38
C MET A 440 31.18 4.93 0.65
N VAL A 441 31.41 6.15 0.17
CA VAL A 441 31.42 7.35 1.03
C VAL A 441 30.02 7.63 1.60
N GLU A 442 28.97 7.31 0.87
CA GLU A 442 27.58 7.47 1.26
C GLU A 442 27.24 6.71 2.54
N TYR A 443 27.89 5.56 2.79
CA TYR A 443 27.69 4.72 3.98
C TYR A 443 28.83 4.81 4.99
N LYS A 444 29.79 5.71 4.76
CA LYS A 444 30.92 5.89 5.66
C LYS A 444 30.44 6.27 7.06
N ASN A 445 31.00 5.61 8.07
CA ASN A 445 30.71 5.85 9.48
C ASN A 445 29.24 5.58 9.90
N GLN A 446 28.56 4.73 9.16
CA GLN A 446 27.19 4.26 9.43
C GLN A 446 27.18 2.77 9.78
N TYR A 447 26.00 2.23 10.12
CA TYR A 447 25.82 0.81 10.50
C TYR A 447 26.80 0.36 11.60
N ASN A 448 26.88 1.11 12.71
CA ASN A 448 27.84 0.84 13.79
C ASN A 448 27.45 -0.37 14.68
N ILE A 449 26.19 -0.81 14.64
CA ILE A 449 25.70 -2.03 15.29
C ILE A 449 26.46 -3.24 14.74
N THR A 450 26.99 -4.09 15.61
CA THR A 450 27.80 -5.26 15.20
C THR A 450 26.97 -6.50 14.96
N ALA A 451 25.87 -6.66 15.70
CA ALA A 451 24.91 -7.74 15.54
C ALA A 451 23.51 -7.30 15.97
N ILE A 452 22.51 -7.93 15.43
CA ILE A 452 21.11 -7.78 15.82
C ILE A 452 20.63 -9.14 16.34
N ASN A 453 20.27 -9.20 17.61
CA ASN A 453 19.75 -10.37 18.28
C ASN A 453 18.25 -10.21 18.50
N CYS A 454 17.43 -11.11 17.99
CA CYS A 454 15.99 -11.07 18.19
C CYS A 454 15.49 -12.36 18.82
N ARG A 455 14.71 -12.23 19.88
CA ARG A 455 14.09 -13.37 20.58
C ARG A 455 12.56 -13.29 20.47
N LYS A 456 11.92 -14.44 20.47
CA LYS A 456 10.48 -14.52 20.59
C LYS A 456 10.06 -14.25 22.04
N VAL A 457 9.24 -13.23 22.25
CA VAL A 457 8.61 -12.92 23.54
C VAL A 457 7.17 -12.50 23.27
N GLU A 458 6.22 -13.35 23.59
CA GLU A 458 4.80 -13.12 23.28
C GLU A 458 4.08 -12.23 24.31
N ASP A 459 4.48 -12.31 25.57
CA ASP A 459 3.81 -11.61 26.65
C ASP A 459 4.30 -10.16 26.77
N PRO A 460 3.42 -9.15 26.62
CA PRO A 460 3.80 -7.74 26.69
C PRO A 460 4.41 -7.31 28.02
N THR A 461 3.98 -7.93 29.14
CA THR A 461 4.54 -7.61 30.47
C THR A 461 6.00 -8.10 30.54
N THR A 462 6.27 -9.28 30.02
CA THR A 462 7.64 -9.82 29.92
C THR A 462 8.52 -8.95 29.01
N GLN A 463 7.99 -8.47 27.89
CA GLN A 463 8.69 -7.54 27.00
C GLN A 463 9.08 -6.26 27.75
N TRP A 464 8.13 -5.65 28.44
CA TRP A 464 8.35 -4.43 29.22
C TRP A 464 9.33 -4.63 30.36
N MET A 465 9.19 -5.70 31.14
CA MET A 465 10.10 -6.01 32.24
C MET A 465 11.53 -6.29 31.76
N GLY A 466 11.68 -6.96 30.64
CA GLY A 466 13.00 -7.18 30.03
C GLY A 466 13.65 -5.87 29.55
N PHE A 467 12.87 -4.94 29.01
CA PHE A 467 13.38 -3.60 28.69
C PHE A 467 13.84 -2.84 29.93
N LEU A 468 13.05 -2.86 31.01
CA LEU A 468 13.44 -2.22 32.29
C LEU A 468 14.66 -2.90 32.94
N ALA A 469 14.87 -4.16 32.70
CA ALA A 469 16.04 -4.90 33.17
C ALA A 469 17.30 -4.69 32.30
N GLY A 470 17.16 -4.01 31.14
CA GLY A 470 18.26 -3.77 30.20
C GLY A 470 18.57 -4.94 29.26
N ASP A 471 17.67 -5.93 29.20
CA ASP A 471 17.80 -7.10 28.31
C ASP A 471 17.45 -6.76 26.84
N TYR A 472 16.58 -5.78 26.62
CA TYR A 472 16.14 -5.30 25.31
C TYR A 472 16.47 -3.84 25.11
N ASP A 473 16.85 -3.48 23.90
CA ASP A 473 17.31 -2.14 23.53
C ASP A 473 16.18 -1.26 22.96
N SER A 474 14.98 -1.82 22.73
CA SER A 474 13.80 -1.06 22.36
C SER A 474 12.51 -1.74 22.84
N THR A 475 11.47 -0.91 23.02
CA THR A 475 10.10 -1.37 23.31
C THR A 475 9.10 -0.29 22.91
N SER A 476 7.81 -0.60 22.97
CA SER A 476 6.74 0.32 22.62
C SER A 476 6.12 0.98 23.85
N LEU A 477 5.72 2.23 23.70
CA LEU A 477 4.81 2.87 24.63
C LEU A 477 3.41 2.28 24.43
N THR A 478 2.80 1.83 25.51
CA THR A 478 1.50 1.15 25.48
C THR A 478 0.49 1.84 26.40
N THR A 479 -0.79 1.50 26.29
CA THR A 479 -1.82 2.01 27.21
C THR A 479 -1.53 1.70 28.68
N ASP A 480 -0.74 0.68 28.96
CA ASP A 480 -0.46 0.25 30.33
C ASP A 480 0.71 1.03 30.97
N ASN A 481 1.62 1.59 30.14
CA ASN A 481 2.79 2.32 30.63
C ASN A 481 2.78 3.82 30.29
N ILE A 482 1.91 4.28 29.37
CA ILE A 482 1.92 5.67 28.88
C ILE A 482 1.76 6.70 30.01
N ALA A 483 0.94 6.40 31.02
CA ALA A 483 0.67 7.35 32.09
C ALA A 483 1.94 7.78 32.85
N ASP A 484 2.90 6.87 32.99
CA ASP A 484 4.13 7.08 33.75
C ASP A 484 5.32 7.51 32.88
N TYR A 485 5.28 7.22 31.55
CA TYR A 485 6.46 7.31 30.71
C TYR A 485 6.33 8.17 29.45
N LYS A 486 5.15 8.74 29.15
CA LYS A 486 4.93 9.54 27.92
C LYS A 486 5.88 10.74 27.77
N ASP A 487 6.33 11.30 28.88
CA ASP A 487 7.22 12.47 28.93
C ASP A 487 8.70 12.07 29.10
N SER A 488 9.02 10.77 28.95
CA SER A 488 10.37 10.26 29.06
C SER A 488 11.26 10.78 27.93
N LYS A 489 12.48 11.22 28.26
CA LYS A 489 13.49 11.64 27.28
C LYS A 489 13.95 10.50 26.34
N TYR A 490 13.62 9.25 26.68
CA TYR A 490 13.94 8.04 25.91
C TYR A 490 12.81 7.61 24.97
N VAL A 491 11.68 8.31 24.99
CA VAL A 491 10.57 8.08 24.07
C VAL A 491 10.70 9.01 22.88
N THR A 492 10.50 8.46 21.71
CA THR A 492 10.30 9.22 20.47
C THR A 492 8.92 8.90 19.89
N TYR A 493 8.31 9.90 19.27
CA TYR A 493 6.99 9.77 18.67
C TYR A 493 7.11 9.88 17.15
N SER A 494 6.75 8.81 16.45
CA SER A 494 6.61 8.81 15.00
C SER A 494 5.14 8.92 14.61
N PRO A 495 4.80 9.66 13.54
CA PRO A 495 3.44 9.68 13.01
C PRO A 495 2.98 8.27 12.65
N GLU A 496 1.76 7.90 13.05
CA GLU A 496 1.11 6.69 12.57
C GLU A 496 0.74 6.87 11.10
N THR A 497 1.12 5.90 10.26
CA THR A 497 0.77 5.89 8.84
C THR A 497 -0.67 5.45 8.62
N GLY A 498 -1.25 4.78 9.60
CA GLY A 498 -2.55 4.15 9.53
C GLY A 498 -3.67 4.96 10.20
N THR A 499 -4.86 4.73 9.69
CA THR A 499 -6.11 4.97 10.37
C THR A 499 -6.66 3.66 10.87
N TYR A 500 -7.30 3.68 12.03
CA TYR A 500 -7.92 2.49 12.61
C TYR A 500 -9.39 2.75 12.86
N GLY A 501 -10.20 1.75 12.62
CA GLY A 501 -11.64 1.89 12.76
C GLY A 501 -12.36 0.56 12.84
N MET A 502 -13.59 0.54 12.39
CA MET A 502 -14.37 -0.68 12.23
C MET A 502 -14.85 -0.84 10.80
N GLN A 503 -15.00 -2.08 10.38
CA GLN A 503 -15.69 -2.44 9.15
C GLN A 503 -17.05 -3.05 9.46
N LEU A 504 -18.02 -2.72 8.61
CA LEU A 504 -19.40 -3.20 8.69
C LEU A 504 -19.70 -4.05 7.46
N PHE A 505 -19.85 -5.34 7.66
CA PHE A 505 -20.26 -6.25 6.62
C PHE A 505 -21.68 -5.91 6.14
N SER A 506 -21.87 -5.79 4.83
CA SER A 506 -23.14 -5.30 4.29
C SER A 506 -23.59 -5.97 2.99
N ASP A 507 -23.03 -7.14 2.65
CA ASP A 507 -23.52 -7.92 1.52
C ASP A 507 -24.94 -8.43 1.80
N LEU A 508 -25.91 -7.85 1.11
CA LEU A 508 -27.32 -8.17 1.26
C LEU A 508 -27.62 -9.64 0.94
N ASN A 509 -26.92 -10.24 -0.02
CA ASN A 509 -27.17 -11.62 -0.42
C ASN A 509 -26.86 -12.60 0.70
N VAL A 510 -25.82 -12.31 1.49
CA VAL A 510 -25.45 -13.08 2.68
C VAL A 510 -26.39 -12.76 3.85
N LEU A 511 -26.58 -11.47 4.14
CA LEU A 511 -27.33 -11.01 5.32
C LEU A 511 -28.81 -11.41 5.31
N LYS A 512 -29.48 -11.32 4.15
CA LYS A 512 -30.90 -11.69 4.01
C LYS A 512 -31.17 -13.16 4.25
N GLY A 513 -30.16 -14.01 4.06
CA GLY A 513 -30.26 -15.48 4.31
C GLY A 513 -29.82 -15.87 5.71
N SER A 514 -29.35 -14.94 6.54
CA SER A 514 -28.84 -15.21 7.87
C SER A 514 -29.95 -15.44 8.88
N GLU A 515 -29.79 -16.45 9.76
CA GLU A 515 -30.68 -16.68 10.92
C GLU A 515 -30.64 -15.52 11.94
N ASN A 516 -29.63 -14.63 11.84
CA ASN A 516 -29.40 -13.53 12.76
C ASN A 516 -30.31 -12.31 12.53
N ASN A 517 -31.19 -12.35 11.50
CA ASN A 517 -32.12 -11.26 11.21
C ASN A 517 -31.44 -9.89 10.98
N ASN A 518 -30.20 -9.88 10.48
CA ASN A 518 -29.30 -8.71 10.49
C ASN A 518 -29.19 -7.98 9.16
N GLY A 519 -30.16 -8.15 8.25
CA GLY A 519 -30.20 -7.46 6.95
C GLY A 519 -30.19 -5.93 7.03
N ILE A 520 -30.48 -5.35 8.19
CA ILE A 520 -30.36 -3.90 8.42
C ILE A 520 -28.96 -3.37 8.13
N LEU A 521 -27.92 -4.20 8.28
CA LEU A 521 -26.53 -3.83 7.97
C LEU A 521 -26.31 -3.51 6.48
N ALA A 522 -27.17 -4.01 5.58
CA ALA A 522 -27.12 -3.67 4.16
C ALA A 522 -27.71 -2.28 3.86
N ILE A 523 -28.40 -1.65 4.80
CA ILE A 523 -29.02 -0.33 4.65
C ILE A 523 -27.97 0.75 4.94
N GLN A 524 -27.69 1.60 3.97
CA GLN A 524 -26.71 2.69 4.10
C GLN A 524 -27.03 3.60 5.26
N GLU A 525 -28.29 4.01 5.40
CA GLU A 525 -28.76 4.91 6.45
C GLU A 525 -28.48 4.36 7.85
N PHE A 526 -28.55 3.02 8.06
CA PHE A 526 -28.20 2.39 9.32
C PHE A 526 -26.72 2.52 9.62
N ARG A 527 -25.86 2.22 8.63
CA ARG A 527 -24.42 2.31 8.79
C ARG A 527 -23.97 3.74 9.01
N HIS A 528 -24.53 4.68 8.24
CA HIS A 528 -24.26 6.10 8.41
C HIS A 528 -24.75 6.62 9.76
N ALA A 529 -25.93 6.21 10.22
CA ALA A 529 -26.42 6.53 11.56
C ALA A 529 -25.46 6.06 12.66
N LEU A 530 -24.93 4.83 12.54
CA LEU A 530 -23.95 4.30 13.49
C LEU A 530 -22.65 5.09 13.46
N ASN A 531 -22.14 5.45 12.27
CA ASN A 531 -20.97 6.29 12.10
C ASN A 531 -21.13 7.66 12.81
N LEU A 532 -22.25 8.33 12.59
CA LEU A 532 -22.57 9.63 13.18
C LEU A 532 -22.87 9.59 14.68
N ALA A 533 -23.18 8.40 15.22
CA ALA A 533 -23.41 8.20 16.65
C ALA A 533 -22.10 7.99 17.45
N LEU A 534 -20.96 7.81 16.79
CA LEU A 534 -19.68 7.57 17.41
C LEU A 534 -18.95 8.90 17.65
N ASN A 535 -18.70 9.24 18.91
CA ASN A 535 -17.85 10.35 19.29
C ASN A 535 -16.39 9.87 19.31
N ARG A 536 -15.57 10.34 18.35
CA ARG A 536 -14.17 9.92 18.22
C ARG A 536 -13.33 10.32 19.45
N SER A 537 -13.61 11.45 20.06
CA SER A 537 -12.92 11.86 21.29
C SER A 537 -13.20 10.86 22.44
N ASP A 538 -14.46 10.42 22.58
CA ASP A 538 -14.81 9.37 23.53
C ASP A 538 -14.15 8.03 23.22
N VAL A 539 -14.03 7.68 21.94
CA VAL A 539 -13.33 6.47 21.49
C VAL A 539 -11.85 6.54 21.88
N VAL A 540 -11.20 7.66 21.63
CA VAL A 540 -9.80 7.88 22.04
C VAL A 540 -9.67 7.77 23.56
N GLU A 541 -10.50 8.49 24.32
CA GLU A 541 -10.37 8.54 25.77
C GLU A 541 -10.66 7.20 26.46
N LYS A 542 -11.70 6.47 25.98
CA LYS A 542 -12.21 5.28 26.69
C LYS A 542 -11.71 3.97 26.10
N ILE A 543 -11.46 3.94 24.80
CA ILE A 543 -11.20 2.70 24.06
C ILE A 543 -9.76 2.60 23.60
N TRP A 544 -9.14 3.75 23.20
CA TRP A 544 -7.74 3.84 22.77
C TRP A 544 -7.01 4.99 23.47
N PRO A 545 -6.92 5.00 24.78
CA PRO A 545 -6.19 6.03 25.48
C PRO A 545 -4.71 5.96 25.08
N GLY A 546 -4.07 7.11 25.03
CA GLY A 546 -2.64 7.19 24.80
C GLY A 546 -2.26 8.23 23.76
N THR A 547 -1.57 7.81 22.71
CA THR A 547 -1.11 8.68 21.62
C THR A 547 -2.10 8.77 20.45
N SER A 548 -3.22 8.07 20.54
CA SER A 548 -4.27 8.12 19.52
C SER A 548 -4.97 9.47 19.49
N VAL A 549 -5.33 9.89 18.28
CA VAL A 549 -6.14 11.10 18.03
C VAL A 549 -7.39 10.72 17.22
N PRO A 550 -8.48 11.50 17.30
CA PRO A 550 -9.65 11.28 16.44
C PRO A 550 -9.28 11.33 14.96
N CYS A 551 -9.82 10.41 14.17
CA CYS A 551 -9.67 10.39 12.72
C CYS A 551 -11.03 10.33 12.04
N PHE A 552 -11.20 11.10 10.98
CA PHE A 552 -12.48 11.28 10.29
C PHE A 552 -12.42 10.86 8.83
N GLY A 553 -11.31 11.10 8.15
CA GLY A 553 -11.07 10.72 6.76
C GLY A 553 -10.59 9.28 6.61
N LEU A 554 -10.53 8.80 5.39
CA LEU A 554 -9.96 7.49 5.07
C LEU A 554 -8.45 7.47 5.28
N VAL A 555 -7.80 8.59 5.03
CA VAL A 555 -6.35 8.78 5.22
C VAL A 555 -6.12 9.63 6.47
N ASN A 556 -5.06 9.32 7.21
CA ASN A 556 -4.68 10.10 8.39
C ASN A 556 -4.35 11.54 7.99
N ASP A 557 -4.83 12.53 8.77
CA ASP A 557 -4.64 13.97 8.54
C ASP A 557 -3.16 14.40 8.48
N GLN A 558 -2.26 13.56 8.92
CA GLN A 558 -0.82 13.81 8.88
C GLN A 558 -0.18 13.52 7.52
N TYR A 559 -0.97 13.02 6.58
CA TYR A 559 -0.54 12.73 5.21
C TYR A 559 -1.28 13.60 4.23
N TYR A 560 -0.57 14.02 3.16
CA TYR A 560 -1.19 14.75 2.07
C TYR A 560 -1.84 13.83 1.08
N TYR A 561 -2.71 14.41 0.26
CA TYR A 561 -3.25 13.74 -0.90
C TYR A 561 -2.33 13.75 -2.12
N ASP A 562 -1.40 14.66 -2.20
CA ASP A 562 -0.37 14.66 -3.24
C ASP A 562 0.88 15.34 -2.69
N ILE A 563 1.81 14.54 -2.22
CA ILE A 563 2.99 15.03 -1.52
C ILE A 563 3.97 15.75 -2.44
N GLU A 564 3.99 15.37 -3.72
CA GLU A 564 4.91 15.95 -4.70
C GLU A 564 4.45 17.35 -5.13
N ASN A 565 3.13 17.53 -5.31
CA ASN A 565 2.56 18.74 -5.90
C ASN A 565 1.69 19.55 -4.95
N SER A 566 1.36 19.03 -3.77
CA SER A 566 0.49 19.68 -2.79
C SER A 566 1.07 19.61 -1.38
N PRO A 567 2.21 20.20 -1.13
CA PRO A 567 2.77 20.28 0.21
C PRO A 567 1.89 21.16 1.07
N THR A 568 1.40 20.62 2.17
CA THR A 568 0.46 21.30 3.06
C THR A 568 1.00 21.35 4.49
N LEU A 569 2.25 21.77 4.64
CA LEU A 569 2.72 22.21 5.94
C LEU A 569 2.02 23.53 6.27
N ASP A 570 1.30 23.55 7.38
CA ASP A 570 0.83 24.79 7.93
C ASP A 570 2.00 25.62 8.50
N ASP A 571 1.70 26.88 8.92
CA ASP A 571 2.72 27.77 9.49
C ASP A 571 3.40 27.20 10.76
N GLN A 572 2.88 26.12 11.31
CA GLN A 572 3.44 25.43 12.50
C GLN A 572 4.19 24.14 12.12
N GLY A 573 4.30 23.82 10.82
CA GLY A 573 4.96 22.62 10.33
C GLY A 573 4.11 21.35 10.49
N VAL A 574 2.79 21.49 10.57
CA VAL A 574 1.86 20.36 10.69
C VAL A 574 1.21 20.09 9.34
N TYR A 575 1.18 18.83 8.96
CA TYR A 575 0.52 18.36 7.74
C TYR A 575 -1.00 18.35 7.93
N ARG A 576 -1.72 18.85 6.94
CA ARG A 576 -3.18 18.82 6.92
C ARG A 576 -3.70 18.25 5.61
N ASN A 577 -4.89 17.69 5.64
CA ASN A 577 -5.61 17.31 4.43
C ASN A 577 -5.81 18.51 3.48
N SER A 578 -5.89 18.21 2.20
CA SER A 578 -6.21 19.23 1.20
C SER A 578 -7.58 19.85 1.47
N ILE A 579 -7.76 21.10 1.03
CA ILE A 579 -9.05 21.81 1.15
C ILE A 579 -10.23 20.99 0.59
N PRO A 580 -10.16 20.37 -0.61
CA PRO A 580 -11.23 19.50 -1.09
C PRO A 580 -11.55 18.33 -0.14
N ALA A 581 -10.53 17.69 0.47
CA ALA A 581 -10.74 16.60 1.40
C ALA A 581 -11.37 17.07 2.72
N MET A 582 -10.93 18.19 3.28
CA MET A 582 -11.56 18.77 4.48
C MET A 582 -13.06 19.05 4.24
N LYS A 583 -13.39 19.61 3.08
CA LYS A 583 -14.79 19.86 2.67
C LYS A 583 -15.60 18.57 2.52
N ALA A 584 -15.01 17.53 1.91
CA ALA A 584 -15.65 16.23 1.73
C ALA A 584 -15.95 15.56 3.09
N VAL A 585 -14.97 15.57 3.99
CA VAL A 585 -15.13 15.06 5.36
C VAL A 585 -16.23 15.81 6.10
N LEU A 586 -16.21 17.13 6.10
CA LEU A 586 -17.26 17.94 6.76
C LEU A 586 -18.65 17.59 6.24
N ARG A 587 -18.83 17.48 4.91
CA ARG A 587 -20.12 17.10 4.31
C ARG A 587 -20.55 15.68 4.68
N ALA A 588 -19.60 14.76 4.82
CA ALA A 588 -19.91 13.40 5.25
C ALA A 588 -20.44 13.34 6.69
N TYR A 589 -19.99 14.25 7.54
CA TYR A 589 -20.44 14.37 8.93
C TYR A 589 -21.58 15.36 9.16
N GLY A 590 -22.20 15.87 8.08
CA GLY A 590 -23.42 16.64 8.13
C GLY A 590 -23.25 18.15 8.26
N PHE A 591 -22.08 18.68 7.97
CA PHE A 591 -21.89 20.12 7.79
C PHE A 591 -22.33 20.53 6.38
N THR A 592 -22.74 21.77 6.25
CA THR A 592 -23.12 22.40 4.99
C THR A 592 -22.38 23.71 4.82
N GLU A 593 -21.92 23.99 3.61
CA GLU A 593 -21.29 25.26 3.21
C GLU A 593 -22.36 26.20 2.63
N ASP A 594 -22.38 27.44 3.06
CA ASP A 594 -23.25 28.47 2.50
C ASP A 594 -22.61 29.19 1.29
N ALA A 595 -23.34 30.13 0.71
CA ALA A 595 -22.89 30.86 -0.48
C ALA A 595 -21.66 31.77 -0.22
N ASP A 596 -21.41 32.12 1.03
CA ASP A 596 -20.32 33.00 1.45
C ASP A 596 -19.09 32.16 1.93
N GLY A 597 -19.19 30.81 1.87
CA GLY A 597 -18.13 29.88 2.22
C GLY A 597 -18.04 29.51 3.71
N TYR A 598 -19.04 29.88 4.51
CA TYR A 598 -19.13 29.52 5.91
C TYR A 598 -19.80 28.16 6.11
N TRP A 599 -19.36 27.47 7.12
CA TRP A 599 -19.79 26.11 7.44
C TRP A 599 -20.71 26.08 8.66
N SER A 600 -21.73 25.25 8.59
CA SER A 600 -22.70 25.06 9.66
C SER A 600 -23.12 23.60 9.79
N SER A 601 -23.42 23.16 11.02
CA SER A 601 -24.07 21.88 11.33
C SER A 601 -25.35 22.12 12.13
N ALA A 602 -25.97 21.05 12.66
CA ALA A 602 -27.16 21.21 13.53
C ALA A 602 -26.88 21.99 14.82
N GLU A 603 -25.63 22.00 15.29
CA GLU A 603 -25.25 22.55 16.59
C GLU A 603 -24.30 23.77 16.47
N LEU A 604 -23.60 23.90 15.35
CA LEU A 604 -22.57 24.92 15.11
C LEU A 604 -22.92 25.70 13.84
N SER A 605 -22.65 26.98 13.83
CA SER A 605 -22.99 27.85 12.69
C SER A 605 -21.95 28.92 12.41
N ASN A 606 -21.84 29.29 11.13
CA ASN A 606 -21.03 30.41 10.66
C ASN A 606 -19.53 30.27 10.98
N LEU A 607 -18.98 29.08 10.76
CA LEU A 607 -17.57 28.74 10.99
C LEU A 607 -16.78 28.91 9.68
N THR A 608 -15.49 29.26 9.80
CA THR A 608 -14.56 29.08 8.67
C THR A 608 -14.35 27.59 8.38
N LEU A 609 -13.72 27.25 7.28
CA LEU A 609 -13.41 25.86 6.96
C LEU A 609 -12.55 25.21 8.04
N GLU A 610 -11.52 25.91 8.47
CA GLU A 610 -10.58 25.46 9.50
C GLU A 610 -11.29 25.31 10.85
N ASP A 611 -12.04 26.32 11.29
CA ASP A 611 -12.79 26.24 12.54
C ASP A 611 -13.82 25.09 12.54
N ALA A 612 -14.45 24.84 11.41
CA ALA A 612 -15.40 23.73 11.29
C ALA A 612 -14.71 22.37 11.35
N TYR A 613 -13.53 22.27 10.72
CA TYR A 613 -12.75 21.04 10.74
C TYR A 613 -12.15 20.77 12.13
N ASP A 614 -11.64 21.80 12.80
CA ASP A 614 -11.11 21.70 14.16
C ASP A 614 -12.22 21.36 15.19
N ALA A 615 -13.45 21.81 14.95
CA ALA A 615 -14.61 21.50 15.78
C ALA A 615 -15.20 20.10 15.50
N LEU A 616 -14.69 19.38 14.51
CA LEU A 616 -15.22 18.09 14.10
C LEU A 616 -14.93 17.01 15.17
N THR A 617 -15.97 16.35 15.64
CA THR A 617 -15.88 15.19 16.56
C THR A 617 -16.35 13.89 15.91
N GLY A 618 -16.90 14.00 14.68
CA GLY A 618 -17.61 12.91 14.02
C GLY A 618 -18.96 12.57 14.67
N TYR A 619 -19.28 13.15 15.81
CA TYR A 619 -20.51 12.93 16.54
C TYR A 619 -21.60 13.92 16.12
N ASN A 620 -22.66 13.42 15.49
CA ASN A 620 -23.83 14.19 15.11
C ASN A 620 -25.10 13.44 15.49
N PRO A 621 -25.51 13.50 16.78
CA PRO A 621 -26.61 12.70 17.28
C PRO A 621 -27.97 13.05 16.66
N THR A 622 -28.14 14.31 16.21
CA THR A 622 -29.37 14.75 15.55
C THR A 622 -29.51 14.09 14.18
N LEU A 623 -28.49 14.14 13.34
CA LEU A 623 -28.47 13.49 12.04
C LEU A 623 -28.44 11.96 12.17
N ALA A 624 -27.72 11.43 13.15
CA ALA A 624 -27.70 9.99 13.44
C ALA A 624 -29.11 9.42 13.72
N LYS A 625 -29.89 10.10 14.55
CA LYS A 625 -31.28 9.72 14.83
C LYS A 625 -32.19 9.84 13.61
N GLN A 626 -31.98 10.86 12.81
CA GLN A 626 -32.72 11.03 11.54
C GLN A 626 -32.39 9.86 10.60
N LYS A 627 -31.13 9.55 10.38
CA LYS A 627 -30.69 8.42 9.54
C LYS A 627 -31.17 7.08 10.06
N MET A 628 -31.20 6.89 11.37
CA MET A 628 -31.76 5.67 11.97
C MET A 628 -33.28 5.57 11.71
N ALA A 629 -34.02 6.65 11.79
CA ALA A 629 -35.45 6.64 11.47
C ALA A 629 -35.70 6.32 9.99
N GLU A 630 -34.87 6.85 9.09
CA GLU A 630 -34.89 6.53 7.66
C GLU A 630 -34.59 5.04 7.44
N ALA A 631 -33.54 4.48 8.09
CA ALA A 631 -33.18 3.07 8.01
C ALA A 631 -34.31 2.14 8.49
N ILE A 632 -34.96 2.48 9.61
CA ILE A 632 -36.11 1.73 10.14
C ILE A 632 -37.30 1.78 9.17
N ALA A 633 -37.54 2.93 8.55
CA ALA A 633 -38.62 3.06 7.56
C ALA A 633 -38.35 2.16 6.33
N ILE A 634 -37.10 2.16 5.81
CA ILE A 634 -36.68 1.30 4.70
C ILE A 634 -36.81 -0.17 5.10
N LEU A 635 -36.28 -0.55 6.27
CA LEU A 635 -36.30 -1.93 6.77
C LEU A 635 -37.74 -2.45 6.88
N ASN A 636 -38.66 -1.63 7.37
CA ASN A 636 -40.08 -2.05 7.51
C ASN A 636 -40.80 -2.07 6.16
N ALA A 637 -40.50 -1.15 5.26
CA ALA A 637 -41.15 -1.09 3.95
C ALA A 637 -40.70 -2.21 3.02
N GLU A 638 -39.43 -2.65 3.14
CA GLU A 638 -38.80 -3.64 2.28
C GLU A 638 -38.34 -4.86 3.10
N ALA A 639 -39.10 -5.29 4.13
CA ALA A 639 -38.69 -6.31 5.06
C ALA A 639 -38.28 -7.64 4.38
N GLU A 640 -38.99 -8.04 3.34
CA GLU A 640 -38.68 -9.25 2.55
C GLU A 640 -37.32 -9.14 1.85
N LYS A 641 -37.02 -8.00 1.27
CA LYS A 641 -35.76 -7.73 0.60
C LYS A 641 -34.56 -7.88 1.54
N TYR A 642 -34.71 -7.40 2.78
CA TYR A 642 -33.67 -7.47 3.82
C TYR A 642 -33.72 -8.70 4.69
N GLY A 643 -34.62 -9.63 4.43
CA GLY A 643 -34.84 -10.85 5.25
C GLY A 643 -35.23 -10.53 6.69
N TYR A 644 -35.91 -9.38 6.92
CA TYR A 644 -36.22 -8.90 8.26
C TYR A 644 -37.54 -9.46 8.81
N ASP A 645 -37.47 -10.02 9.99
CA ASP A 645 -38.62 -10.49 10.78
C ASP A 645 -38.76 -9.61 12.03
N ALA A 646 -39.77 -8.76 12.06
CA ALA A 646 -40.02 -7.84 13.17
C ALA A 646 -40.32 -8.52 14.51
N THR A 647 -40.60 -9.84 14.53
CA THR A 647 -40.85 -10.63 15.75
C THR A 647 -39.57 -11.14 16.40
N LYS A 648 -38.44 -11.07 15.72
CA LYS A 648 -37.14 -11.55 16.19
C LYS A 648 -36.22 -10.39 16.59
N ASP A 649 -35.28 -10.69 17.47
CA ASP A 649 -34.14 -9.80 17.72
C ASP A 649 -33.21 -9.79 16.50
N ILE A 650 -32.43 -8.72 16.35
CA ILE A 650 -31.36 -8.57 15.37
C ILE A 650 -30.04 -8.90 16.06
N THR A 651 -29.36 -9.94 15.61
CA THR A 651 -28.06 -10.32 16.15
C THR A 651 -26.97 -9.90 15.20
N ILE A 652 -25.95 -9.17 15.69
CA ILE A 652 -24.78 -8.74 14.94
C ILE A 652 -23.55 -9.33 15.61
N ILE A 653 -22.75 -10.09 14.89
CA ILE A 653 -21.56 -10.74 15.44
C ILE A 653 -20.38 -9.77 15.34
N TYR A 654 -19.82 -9.42 16.49
CA TYR A 654 -18.58 -8.67 16.63
C TYR A 654 -17.40 -9.66 16.60
N GLY A 655 -16.66 -9.69 15.47
CA GLY A 655 -15.49 -10.55 15.30
C GLY A 655 -14.21 -9.95 15.87
N SER A 656 -13.37 -10.77 16.45
CA SER A 656 -12.05 -10.36 16.95
C SER A 656 -11.00 -11.42 16.65
N SER A 657 -9.77 -10.95 16.39
CA SER A 657 -8.58 -11.81 16.27
C SER A 657 -8.11 -12.41 17.60
N VAL A 658 -8.55 -11.85 18.73
CA VAL A 658 -8.16 -12.30 20.07
C VAL A 658 -9.33 -12.21 21.04
N ASP A 659 -9.37 -13.10 22.02
CA ASP A 659 -10.29 -13.03 23.16
C ASP A 659 -9.58 -12.39 24.36
N ASN A 660 -9.81 -11.11 24.56
CA ASN A 660 -9.30 -10.39 25.72
C ASN A 660 -10.31 -9.37 26.26
N ALA A 661 -10.06 -8.86 27.45
CA ALA A 661 -10.93 -7.90 28.13
C ALA A 661 -11.18 -6.66 27.26
N LYS A 662 -10.16 -6.13 26.60
CA LYS A 662 -10.21 -4.91 25.79
C LYS A 662 -11.15 -5.05 24.58
N GLN A 663 -11.14 -6.19 23.90
CA GLN A 663 -12.05 -6.45 22.79
C GLN A 663 -13.49 -6.59 23.27
N ARG A 664 -13.69 -7.19 24.44
CA ARG A 664 -15.03 -7.27 25.04
C ARG A 664 -15.54 -5.90 25.48
N GLU A 665 -14.69 -5.01 26.00
CA GLU A 665 -15.03 -3.62 26.31
C GLU A 665 -15.43 -2.82 25.07
N ARG A 666 -14.72 -3.02 23.95
CA ARG A 666 -15.07 -2.40 22.66
C ARG A 666 -16.43 -2.84 22.17
N CYS A 667 -16.72 -4.13 22.23
CA CYS A 667 -18.03 -4.67 21.90
C CYS A 667 -19.15 -4.10 22.80
N ALA A 668 -18.91 -4.02 24.10
CA ALA A 668 -19.86 -3.43 25.06
C ALA A 668 -20.07 -1.92 24.83
N TYR A 669 -19.02 -1.19 24.50
CA TYR A 669 -19.11 0.22 24.12
C TYR A 669 -20.00 0.42 22.90
N LEU A 670 -19.77 -0.34 21.83
CA LEU A 670 -20.60 -0.30 20.63
C LEU A 670 -22.05 -0.65 20.91
N GLN A 671 -22.32 -1.65 21.76
CA GLN A 671 -23.70 -1.97 22.18
C GLN A 671 -24.36 -0.75 22.84
N THR A 672 -23.63 -0.04 23.71
CA THR A 672 -24.15 1.18 24.37
C THR A 672 -24.48 2.28 23.35
N VAL A 673 -23.63 2.45 22.32
CA VAL A 673 -23.88 3.42 21.23
C VAL A 673 -25.14 3.03 20.45
N ILE A 674 -25.30 1.77 20.09
CA ILE A 674 -26.47 1.26 19.37
C ILE A 674 -27.73 1.40 20.22
N ASP A 675 -27.71 1.06 21.50
CA ASP A 675 -28.85 1.20 22.40
C ASP A 675 -29.31 2.67 22.49
N GLY A 676 -28.35 3.60 22.60
CA GLY A 676 -28.66 5.04 22.57
C GLY A 676 -29.25 5.53 21.25
N LEU A 677 -28.77 4.96 20.12
CA LEU A 677 -29.22 5.31 18.79
C LEU A 677 -30.65 4.82 18.49
N VAL A 678 -31.01 3.63 18.96
CA VAL A 678 -32.35 3.04 18.73
C VAL A 678 -33.36 3.34 19.86
N ALA A 679 -32.96 4.06 20.91
CA ALA A 679 -33.84 4.42 22.01
C ALA A 679 -35.09 5.19 21.52
N GLY A 680 -36.28 4.78 21.97
CA GLY A 680 -37.56 5.35 21.54
C GLY A 680 -38.04 4.92 20.16
N THR A 681 -37.36 3.98 19.49
CA THR A 681 -37.77 3.42 18.19
C THR A 681 -38.35 2.02 18.32
N SER A 682 -38.87 1.47 17.21
CA SER A 682 -39.33 0.07 17.16
C SER A 682 -38.21 -0.96 17.33
N LEU A 683 -36.96 -0.57 17.25
CA LEU A 683 -35.79 -1.43 17.44
C LEU A 683 -35.16 -1.30 18.84
N GLU A 684 -35.74 -0.51 19.74
CA GLU A 684 -35.26 -0.41 21.13
C GLU A 684 -35.18 -1.78 21.80
N GLY A 685 -33.98 -2.12 22.26
CA GLY A 685 -33.67 -3.37 22.91
C GLY A 685 -33.66 -4.61 22.01
N LYS A 686 -33.85 -4.46 20.70
CA LYS A 686 -33.86 -5.59 19.75
C LYS A 686 -32.51 -5.85 19.06
N ILE A 687 -31.60 -4.91 19.00
CA ILE A 687 -30.31 -5.12 18.39
C ILE A 687 -29.31 -5.62 19.44
N LYS A 688 -28.71 -6.78 19.20
CA LYS A 688 -27.76 -7.43 20.10
C LYS A 688 -26.41 -7.63 19.42
N LEU A 689 -25.36 -7.10 20.00
CA LEU A 689 -24.00 -7.46 19.62
C LEU A 689 -23.56 -8.71 20.35
N VAL A 690 -23.01 -9.66 19.62
CA VAL A 690 -22.45 -10.90 20.18
C VAL A 690 -20.97 -10.93 19.88
N PHE A 691 -20.14 -10.97 20.92
CA PHE A 691 -18.69 -11.08 20.77
C PHE A 691 -18.29 -12.49 20.34
N ASP A 692 -17.50 -12.61 19.29
CA ASP A 692 -16.95 -13.87 18.80
C ASP A 692 -15.46 -13.74 18.45
N ALA A 693 -14.64 -14.55 19.09
CA ALA A 693 -13.22 -14.71 18.79
C ALA A 693 -12.89 -16.14 18.31
N SER A 694 -13.89 -16.97 17.98
CA SER A 694 -13.66 -18.35 17.56
C SER A 694 -12.90 -18.47 16.24
N ALA A 695 -12.96 -17.45 15.40
CA ALA A 695 -12.25 -17.36 14.12
C ALA A 695 -10.91 -16.60 14.21
N ALA A 696 -10.27 -16.56 15.37
CA ALA A 696 -9.05 -15.75 15.60
C ALA A 696 -7.94 -15.99 14.57
N ALA A 697 -7.71 -17.22 14.13
CA ALA A 697 -6.73 -17.57 13.12
C ALA A 697 -7.14 -17.19 11.68
N GLY A 698 -8.41 -16.89 11.44
CA GLY A 698 -9.00 -16.56 10.14
C GLY A 698 -10.10 -15.51 10.26
N TRP A 699 -9.95 -14.53 11.18
CA TRP A 699 -10.98 -13.54 11.46
C TRP A 699 -11.31 -12.66 10.24
N SER A 700 -10.32 -12.39 9.38
CA SER A 700 -10.51 -11.63 8.15
C SER A 700 -11.39 -12.40 7.16
N ASP A 701 -11.17 -13.72 7.03
CA ASP A 701 -12.00 -14.58 6.18
C ASP A 701 -13.41 -14.73 6.76
N ALA A 702 -13.54 -14.82 8.09
CA ALA A 702 -14.83 -14.82 8.78
C ALA A 702 -15.62 -13.53 8.51
N PHE A 703 -14.95 -12.38 8.49
CA PHE A 703 -15.57 -11.10 8.12
C PHE A 703 -15.95 -11.08 6.63
N ARG A 704 -15.05 -11.44 5.74
CA ARG A 704 -15.30 -11.43 4.28
C ARG A 704 -16.42 -12.38 3.86
N SER A 705 -16.58 -13.50 4.56
CA SER A 705 -17.68 -14.45 4.35
C SER A 705 -19.00 -14.04 5.01
N GLY A 706 -19.00 -13.00 5.86
CA GLY A 706 -20.16 -12.58 6.65
C GLY A 706 -20.46 -13.46 7.87
N ALA A 707 -19.56 -14.37 8.25
CA ALA A 707 -19.69 -15.12 9.49
C ALA A 707 -19.60 -14.19 10.71
N THR A 708 -18.81 -13.14 10.62
CA THR A 708 -18.80 -11.98 11.54
C THR A 708 -19.17 -10.72 10.76
N GLN A 709 -19.84 -9.74 11.41
CA GLN A 709 -20.36 -8.57 10.71
C GLN A 709 -19.74 -7.25 11.15
N ILE A 710 -19.07 -7.21 12.28
CA ILE A 710 -18.27 -6.05 12.71
C ILE A 710 -16.84 -6.52 12.96
N GLY A 711 -15.89 -5.92 12.25
CA GLY A 711 -14.45 -5.98 12.54
C GLY A 711 -14.00 -4.65 13.14
N PHE A 712 -13.62 -4.64 14.43
CA PHE A 712 -13.21 -3.42 15.12
C PHE A 712 -11.69 -3.44 15.38
N GLY A 713 -11.01 -2.34 15.10
CA GLY A 713 -9.57 -2.26 15.13
C GLY A 713 -8.92 -2.58 13.78
N TYR A 714 -9.70 -2.50 12.73
CA TYR A 714 -9.21 -2.64 11.37
C TYR A 714 -8.31 -1.47 11.00
N GLY A 715 -7.12 -1.74 10.49
CA GLY A 715 -6.18 -0.71 10.08
C GLY A 715 -6.21 -0.48 8.57
N PHE A 716 -6.08 0.76 8.17
CA PHE A 716 -5.87 1.19 6.79
C PHE A 716 -4.71 2.18 6.75
N SER A 717 -3.71 1.92 5.94
CA SER A 717 -2.54 2.78 5.81
C SER A 717 -2.58 3.53 4.50
N GLY A 718 -2.38 4.86 4.58
CA GLY A 718 -2.26 5.71 3.43
C GLY A 718 -0.93 5.51 2.67
N ASN A 719 -0.91 5.90 1.40
CA ASN A 719 0.30 6.04 0.60
C ASN A 719 0.46 7.52 0.22
N PRO A 720 1.28 8.27 0.93
CA PRO A 720 1.40 9.71 0.70
C PRO A 720 2.07 10.07 -0.62
N LEU A 721 2.80 9.15 -1.25
CA LEU A 721 3.36 9.38 -2.58
C LEU A 721 2.35 9.21 -3.69
N ASN A 722 1.36 8.35 -3.49
CA ASN A 722 0.27 8.14 -4.45
C ASN A 722 -1.07 7.93 -3.73
N PRO A 723 -1.62 8.97 -3.11
CA PRO A 723 -2.90 8.86 -2.41
C PRO A 723 -4.08 8.62 -3.34
N PHE A 724 -3.93 8.88 -4.63
CA PHE A 724 -4.97 8.69 -5.64
C PHE A 724 -5.23 7.23 -5.96
N ASP A 725 -4.24 6.36 -5.72
CA ASP A 725 -4.37 4.91 -5.89
C ASP A 725 -5.04 4.24 -4.69
N ILE A 726 -4.79 4.74 -3.49
CA ILE A 726 -5.29 4.22 -2.21
C ILE A 726 -6.80 4.05 -2.16
N ILE A 727 -7.55 4.97 -2.75
CA ILE A 727 -9.02 4.93 -2.77
C ILE A 727 -9.54 3.67 -3.48
N GLY A 728 -8.71 3.03 -4.30
CA GLY A 728 -8.98 1.75 -4.93
C GLY A 728 -9.37 0.65 -3.95
N ALA A 729 -8.76 0.62 -2.76
CA ALA A 729 -9.12 -0.31 -1.68
C ALA A 729 -10.60 -0.23 -1.25
N PHE A 730 -11.32 0.79 -1.63
CA PHE A 730 -12.73 0.99 -1.31
C PHE A 730 -13.64 0.97 -2.54
N VAL A 731 -13.16 1.37 -3.71
CA VAL A 731 -14.01 1.60 -4.90
C VAL A 731 -13.60 0.78 -6.12
N ASN A 732 -12.44 0.13 -6.14
CA ASN A 732 -12.02 -0.73 -7.22
C ASN A 732 -12.31 -2.20 -6.90
N PRO A 733 -13.27 -2.85 -7.58
CA PRO A 733 -13.61 -4.24 -7.31
C PRO A 733 -12.48 -5.23 -7.66
N ASP A 734 -11.55 -4.81 -8.52
CA ASP A 734 -10.38 -5.62 -8.92
C ASP A 734 -9.18 -5.43 -7.97
N ASP A 735 -9.29 -4.50 -7.01
CA ASP A 735 -8.27 -4.32 -6.00
C ASP A 735 -8.30 -5.49 -5.02
N ASN A 736 -7.18 -6.13 -4.87
CA ASN A 736 -7.04 -7.28 -3.99
C ASN A 736 -7.21 -6.93 -2.50
N LEU A 737 -7.02 -5.65 -2.09
CA LEU A 737 -7.38 -5.13 -0.76
C LEU A 737 -8.80 -4.61 -0.69
N ASN A 738 -9.59 -4.79 -1.73
CA ASN A 738 -10.91 -4.23 -1.70
C ASN A 738 -11.66 -4.70 -0.45
N TYR A 739 -11.81 -3.78 0.50
CA TYR A 739 -12.55 -4.00 1.74
C TYR A 739 -14.03 -4.16 1.50
N HIS A 740 -14.52 -3.77 0.32
CA HIS A 740 -15.92 -3.72 -0.06
C HIS A 740 -16.19 -4.46 -1.37
N ALA A 741 -15.53 -5.58 -1.59
CA ALA A 741 -15.61 -6.37 -2.84
C ALA A 741 -17.05 -6.74 -3.26
N TYR A 742 -17.99 -6.71 -2.31
CA TYR A 742 -19.44 -6.92 -2.52
C TYR A 742 -20.20 -5.61 -2.82
N TRP A 743 -19.54 -4.47 -2.92
CA TRP A 743 -20.14 -3.19 -3.28
C TRP A 743 -20.02 -2.95 -4.77
N ASP A 744 -21.15 -2.89 -5.46
CA ASP A 744 -21.21 -2.63 -6.89
C ASP A 744 -20.93 -1.14 -7.18
N THR A 745 -19.65 -0.79 -7.17
CA THR A 745 -19.18 0.59 -7.44
C THR A 745 -19.30 0.97 -8.92
N ALA A 746 -19.54 0.01 -9.81
CA ALA A 746 -19.83 0.27 -11.22
C ALA A 746 -21.23 0.85 -11.44
N SER A 747 -22.17 0.62 -10.52
CA SER A 747 -23.54 1.17 -10.58
C SER A 747 -23.74 2.44 -9.74
N VAL A 748 -22.84 2.76 -8.81
CA VAL A 748 -22.93 3.96 -7.97
C VAL A 748 -22.38 5.16 -8.73
N MET A 749 -23.26 6.09 -9.09
CA MET A 749 -22.90 7.26 -9.90
C MET A 749 -22.48 8.45 -9.04
N MET A 750 -21.39 9.09 -9.41
CA MET A 750 -20.95 10.37 -8.87
C MET A 750 -20.98 11.44 -9.97
N THR A 751 -21.58 12.58 -9.67
CA THR A 751 -21.53 13.78 -10.51
C THR A 751 -20.59 14.80 -9.85
N LEU A 752 -19.57 15.22 -10.58
CA LEU A 752 -18.59 16.19 -10.11
C LEU A 752 -18.34 17.24 -11.18
N THR A 753 -18.36 18.51 -10.77
CA THR A 753 -17.82 19.61 -11.57
C THR A 753 -16.37 19.79 -11.19
N LEU A 754 -15.49 19.62 -12.17
CA LEU A 754 -14.05 19.77 -11.98
C LEU A 754 -13.70 21.23 -11.68
N PRO A 755 -12.69 21.49 -10.85
CA PRO A 755 -12.30 22.86 -10.50
C PRO A 755 -11.76 23.63 -11.71
N GLU A 756 -11.73 24.95 -11.59
CA GLU A 756 -11.03 25.80 -12.55
C GLU A 756 -9.52 25.63 -12.37
N CYS A 757 -8.84 25.17 -13.42
CA CYS A 757 -7.39 24.91 -13.42
C CYS A 757 -6.85 24.98 -14.86
N ASP A 758 -5.55 24.90 -15.03
CA ASP A 758 -4.90 24.87 -16.36
C ASP A 758 -4.99 23.46 -16.97
N HIS A 759 -6.21 23.09 -17.39
CA HIS A 759 -6.50 21.81 -18.03
C HIS A 759 -7.70 21.93 -18.96
N GLU A 760 -7.75 21.11 -20.01
CA GLU A 760 -8.86 21.16 -20.98
C GLU A 760 -10.23 20.82 -20.37
N ASP A 761 -10.26 20.09 -19.24
CA ASP A 761 -11.47 19.71 -18.52
C ASP A 761 -11.84 20.68 -17.39
N SER A 762 -11.13 21.81 -17.25
CA SER A 762 -11.44 22.88 -16.29
C SER A 762 -12.92 23.28 -16.35
N GLY A 763 -13.59 23.28 -15.20
CA GLY A 763 -14.98 23.66 -15.06
C GLY A 763 -16.02 22.71 -15.68
N LYS A 764 -15.60 21.60 -16.32
CA LYS A 764 -16.54 20.63 -16.90
C LYS A 764 -17.18 19.76 -15.82
N THR A 765 -18.42 19.35 -16.07
CA THR A 765 -19.17 18.44 -15.21
C THR A 765 -19.26 17.07 -15.87
N TYR A 766 -18.89 16.05 -15.11
CA TYR A 766 -19.00 14.65 -15.52
C TYR A 766 -19.88 13.87 -14.55
N THR A 767 -20.55 12.85 -15.07
CA THR A 767 -21.30 11.87 -14.27
C THR A 767 -20.81 10.49 -14.68
N MET A 768 -20.15 9.79 -13.76
CA MET A 768 -19.59 8.47 -13.98
C MET A 768 -19.77 7.61 -12.73
N SER A 769 -19.61 6.30 -12.88
CA SER A 769 -19.52 5.40 -11.72
C SER A 769 -18.28 5.68 -10.88
N LEU A 770 -18.30 5.27 -9.60
CA LEU A 770 -17.13 5.41 -8.74
C LEU A 770 -15.91 4.70 -9.30
N GLN A 771 -16.12 3.48 -9.82
CA GLN A 771 -15.08 2.69 -10.46
C GLN A 771 -14.45 3.46 -11.63
N ASN A 772 -15.26 4.08 -12.48
CA ASN A 772 -14.76 4.83 -13.64
C ASN A 772 -14.03 6.12 -13.24
N TRP A 773 -14.51 6.81 -12.21
CA TRP A 773 -13.79 7.96 -11.65
C TRP A 773 -12.39 7.54 -11.17
N TYR A 774 -12.30 6.41 -10.47
CA TYR A 774 -11.04 5.86 -10.00
C TYR A 774 -10.11 5.51 -11.18
N TYR A 775 -10.63 4.85 -12.20
CA TYR A 775 -9.81 4.49 -13.38
C TYR A 775 -9.27 5.73 -14.11
N CYS A 776 -10.11 6.73 -14.33
CA CYS A 776 -9.67 7.99 -14.96
C CYS A 776 -8.64 8.74 -14.10
N LEU A 777 -8.82 8.75 -12.77
CA LEU A 777 -7.89 9.40 -11.83
C LEU A 777 -6.50 8.77 -11.85
N ASN A 778 -6.40 7.47 -12.15
CA ASN A 778 -5.16 6.70 -12.14
C ASN A 778 -4.68 6.29 -13.54
N GLY A 779 -5.27 6.86 -14.59
CA GLY A 779 -4.87 6.57 -15.97
C GLY A 779 -5.13 5.14 -16.42
N LEU A 780 -6.06 4.43 -15.76
CA LEU A 780 -6.36 3.01 -16.04
C LEU A 780 -7.42 2.83 -17.13
N GLY A 781 -8.22 3.87 -17.42
CA GLY A 781 -9.39 3.75 -18.29
C GLY A 781 -9.08 3.29 -19.72
N ALA A 782 -7.94 3.69 -20.27
CA ALA A 782 -7.56 3.31 -21.65
C ALA A 782 -7.20 1.82 -21.79
N GLU A 783 -6.77 1.18 -20.70
CA GLU A 783 -6.41 -0.25 -20.71
C GLU A 783 -7.61 -1.16 -20.45
N TYR A 784 -8.53 -0.70 -19.61
CA TYR A 784 -9.70 -1.48 -19.18
C TYR A 784 -10.94 -1.18 -20.01
N ASN A 785 -11.05 0.03 -20.59
CA ASN A 785 -12.23 0.40 -21.37
C ASN A 785 -11.92 1.58 -22.32
N GLN A 786 -11.95 1.33 -23.63
CA GLN A 786 -11.80 2.37 -24.68
C GLN A 786 -12.85 3.49 -24.57
N LYS A 787 -13.91 3.28 -23.82
CA LYS A 787 -14.98 4.23 -23.57
C LYS A 787 -14.56 5.42 -22.70
N PHE A 788 -13.54 5.23 -21.84
CA PHE A 788 -13.01 6.26 -20.94
C PHE A 788 -11.73 6.84 -21.55
N GLN A 789 -11.87 7.90 -22.34
CA GLN A 789 -10.74 8.62 -22.91
C GLN A 789 -10.07 9.58 -21.95
N ASN A 790 -10.68 9.81 -20.77
CA ASN A 790 -10.16 10.75 -19.79
C ASN A 790 -9.07 10.08 -18.96
N ASN A 791 -7.89 10.66 -19.00
CA ASN A 791 -6.75 10.28 -18.21
C ASN A 791 -6.30 11.47 -17.36
N TRP A 792 -6.51 11.38 -16.05
CA TRP A 792 -6.19 12.42 -15.08
C TRP A 792 -5.10 11.98 -14.10
N ASP A 793 -4.21 11.10 -14.51
CA ASP A 793 -3.06 10.72 -13.70
C ASP A 793 -2.05 11.87 -13.53
N ALA A 794 -1.01 11.66 -12.72
CA ALA A 794 -0.04 12.70 -12.36
C ALA A 794 0.63 13.38 -13.55
N GLY A 795 0.83 12.65 -14.67
CA GLY A 795 1.45 13.19 -15.87
C GLY A 795 0.48 13.90 -16.81
N LYS A 796 -0.83 13.86 -16.54
CA LYS A 796 -1.87 14.31 -17.48
C LYS A 796 -2.79 15.39 -16.93
N ALA A 797 -2.90 15.51 -15.60
CA ALA A 797 -3.78 16.47 -14.97
C ALA A 797 -3.12 17.16 -13.78
N PRO A 798 -3.44 18.45 -13.53
CA PRO A 798 -2.92 19.17 -12.38
C PRO A 798 -3.54 18.65 -11.08
N VAL A 799 -2.80 18.85 -9.98
CA VAL A 799 -3.14 18.32 -8.66
C VAL A 799 -4.51 18.78 -8.15
N GLU A 800 -4.92 20.01 -8.45
CA GLU A 800 -6.22 20.57 -8.01
C GLU A 800 -7.39 19.75 -8.56
N LEU A 801 -7.30 19.32 -9.82
CA LEU A 801 -8.31 18.49 -10.46
C LEU A 801 -8.34 17.11 -9.82
N ARG A 802 -7.18 16.52 -9.63
CA ARG A 802 -7.01 15.18 -9.04
C ARG A 802 -7.50 15.14 -7.59
N LEU A 803 -7.16 16.14 -6.78
CA LEU A 803 -7.62 16.27 -5.39
C LEU A 803 -9.15 16.41 -5.30
N ALA A 804 -9.77 17.14 -6.23
CA ALA A 804 -11.21 17.26 -6.27
C ALA A 804 -11.92 15.93 -6.56
N ILE A 805 -11.37 15.12 -7.48
CA ILE A 805 -11.88 13.78 -7.78
C ILE A 805 -11.73 12.86 -6.56
N LEU A 806 -10.53 12.80 -5.98
CA LEU A 806 -10.25 11.99 -4.80
C LEU A 806 -11.20 12.34 -3.64
N ALA A 807 -11.38 13.65 -3.36
CA ALA A 807 -12.28 14.13 -2.32
C ALA A 807 -13.74 13.75 -2.58
N GLY A 808 -14.19 13.80 -3.85
CA GLY A 808 -15.52 13.38 -4.23
C GLY A 808 -15.77 11.90 -3.98
N LEU A 809 -14.79 11.06 -4.33
CA LEU A 809 -14.83 9.61 -4.05
C LEU A 809 -14.83 9.35 -2.54
N GLU A 810 -13.96 10.01 -1.78
CA GLU A 810 -13.88 9.88 -0.33
C GLU A 810 -15.19 10.25 0.36
N GLU A 811 -15.83 11.35 -0.03
CA GLU A 811 -17.11 11.78 0.53
C GLU A 811 -18.18 10.69 0.41
N ILE A 812 -18.26 10.01 -0.74
CA ILE A 812 -19.24 8.94 -0.95
C ILE A 812 -18.91 7.72 -0.12
N VAL A 813 -17.63 7.32 -0.06
CA VAL A 813 -17.18 6.19 0.76
C VAL A 813 -17.48 6.43 2.25
N LEU A 814 -17.22 7.64 2.75
CA LEU A 814 -17.51 8.02 4.14
C LEU A 814 -19.01 7.98 4.45
N LYS A 815 -19.85 8.47 3.53
CA LYS A 815 -21.31 8.43 3.68
C LYS A 815 -21.87 7.01 3.57
N GLU A 816 -21.26 6.16 2.76
CA GLU A 816 -21.63 4.76 2.63
C GLU A 816 -21.34 3.98 3.94
N SER A 817 -20.34 4.41 4.68
CA SER A 817 -20.00 3.95 6.03
C SER A 817 -19.88 2.42 6.16
N ARG A 818 -19.33 1.75 5.15
CA ARG A 818 -18.92 0.35 5.23
C ARG A 818 -17.62 0.20 6.01
N SER A 819 -16.75 1.21 5.91
CA SER A 819 -15.62 1.44 6.78
C SER A 819 -15.84 2.73 7.57
N VAL A 820 -15.65 2.67 8.87
CA VAL A 820 -15.84 3.79 9.80
C VAL A 820 -14.51 4.05 10.48
N MET A 821 -13.79 5.08 10.05
CA MET A 821 -12.53 5.49 10.66
C MET A 821 -12.78 6.15 12.00
N LEU A 822 -11.96 5.85 12.98
CA LEU A 822 -12.14 6.27 14.36
C LEU A 822 -10.94 6.98 14.94
N ILE A 823 -9.75 6.45 14.69
CA ILE A 823 -8.51 6.94 15.28
C ILE A 823 -7.36 6.93 14.27
N GLY A 824 -6.44 7.85 14.46
CA GLY A 824 -5.08 7.88 13.96
C GLY A 824 -4.14 8.24 15.10
N GLY A 825 -2.95 8.75 14.82
CA GLY A 825 -2.10 9.31 15.88
C GLY A 825 -0.62 9.10 15.71
N TYR A 826 0.04 8.87 16.83
CA TYR A 826 1.49 8.68 16.91
C TYR A 826 1.83 7.38 17.61
N SER A 827 2.87 6.73 17.12
CA SER A 827 3.48 5.59 17.78
C SER A 827 4.60 6.06 18.70
N GLY A 828 4.52 5.75 19.97
CA GLY A 828 5.57 6.04 20.95
C GLY A 828 6.51 4.84 21.08
N SER A 829 7.80 5.07 20.83
CA SER A 829 8.82 4.03 20.92
C SER A 829 9.90 4.42 21.92
N PHE A 830 10.24 3.51 22.83
CA PHE A 830 11.40 3.61 23.68
C PHE A 830 12.66 3.13 22.98
N LEU A 831 13.74 3.83 23.19
CA LEU A 831 15.09 3.37 22.90
C LEU A 831 15.89 3.34 24.23
N ALA A 832 16.59 2.23 24.48
CA ALA A 832 17.39 2.10 25.68
C ALA A 832 18.48 3.18 25.75
N ALA A 833 18.84 3.60 26.96
CA ALA A 833 19.91 4.57 27.17
C ALA A 833 21.27 4.12 26.58
N LYS A 834 21.40 2.87 26.18
CA LYS A 834 22.53 2.30 25.44
C LYS A 834 22.72 2.92 24.07
N PHE A 835 21.64 3.46 23.51
CA PHE A 835 21.58 4.02 22.14
C PHE A 835 20.89 5.39 22.13
N SER A 836 21.16 6.13 21.07
CA SER A 836 20.36 7.30 20.72
C SER A 836 20.13 7.35 19.21
N TYR A 837 19.06 8.00 18.79
CA TYR A 837 18.85 8.33 17.39
C TYR A 837 19.79 9.48 16.96
N LEU A 838 20.15 9.50 15.68
CA LEU A 838 20.98 10.58 15.13
C LEU A 838 20.32 11.96 15.34
N THR A 839 19.01 12.03 15.15
CA THR A 839 18.20 13.24 15.33
C THR A 839 16.87 12.86 15.98
N LYS A 840 16.27 13.82 16.69
CA LYS A 840 14.91 13.72 17.22
C LYS A 840 13.86 14.25 16.25
N ASP A 841 14.29 14.91 15.17
CA ASP A 841 13.40 15.34 14.09
C ASP A 841 13.05 14.12 13.23
N TYR A 842 11.79 13.79 13.20
CA TYR A 842 11.30 12.71 12.36
C TYR A 842 11.42 13.12 10.89
N ASN A 843 12.10 12.29 10.11
CA ASN A 843 12.12 12.40 8.65
C ASN A 843 11.32 11.25 8.07
N TYR A 844 10.48 11.53 7.13
CA TYR A 844 9.56 10.55 6.64
C TYR A 844 10.24 9.35 5.95
N PHE A 845 11.31 9.58 5.19
CA PHE A 845 12.04 8.49 4.54
C PHE A 845 13.05 7.80 5.45
N MET A 846 13.60 8.56 6.38
CA MET A 846 14.68 8.08 7.24
C MET A 846 14.19 7.77 8.67
N GLY A 847 12.92 8.10 9.00
CA GLY A 847 12.46 8.05 10.37
C GLY A 847 13.37 8.89 11.27
N PHE A 848 13.92 8.28 12.29
CA PHE A 848 14.98 8.85 13.15
C PHE A 848 16.38 8.34 12.77
N GLY A 849 16.55 7.80 11.53
CA GLY A 849 17.81 7.25 11.03
C GLY A 849 17.97 5.75 11.18
N GLY A 850 17.13 5.09 11.97
CA GLY A 850 17.10 3.64 12.15
C GLY A 850 18.47 3.03 12.50
N MET A 851 18.67 1.76 12.16
CA MET A 851 19.95 1.05 12.40
C MET A 851 21.12 1.66 11.63
N ARG A 852 20.84 2.31 10.50
CA ARG A 852 21.88 2.91 9.64
C ARG A 852 22.63 4.02 10.36
N TYR A 853 21.90 4.88 11.08
CA TYR A 853 22.43 6.08 11.74
C TYR A 853 22.41 5.99 13.26
N MET A 854 22.12 4.83 13.84
CA MET A 854 22.03 4.69 15.29
C MET A 854 23.36 4.99 15.98
N VAL A 855 23.32 5.85 16.96
CA VAL A 855 24.45 6.26 17.79
C VAL A 855 24.54 5.33 19.00
N ILE A 856 25.73 4.85 19.31
CA ILE A 856 25.99 3.94 20.43
C ILE A 856 26.57 4.75 21.60
N GLU A 857 25.80 4.88 22.67
CA GLU A 857 26.22 5.61 23.87
C GLU A 857 27.09 4.73 24.80
N TYR A 858 26.78 3.41 24.85
CA TYR A 858 27.49 2.43 25.66
C TYR A 858 27.85 1.21 24.81
N THR A 859 29.10 0.74 24.91
CA THR A 859 29.47 -0.60 24.47
C THR A 859 28.73 -1.65 25.31
N ASP A 860 28.72 -2.92 24.89
CA ASP A 860 28.04 -3.98 25.64
C ASP A 860 28.59 -4.08 27.08
N ALA A 861 29.90 -4.01 27.27
CA ALA A 861 30.53 -4.06 28.58
C ALA A 861 30.23 -2.81 29.46
N GLU A 862 30.16 -1.63 28.87
CA GLU A 862 29.74 -0.41 29.57
C GLU A 862 28.25 -0.46 29.94
N TRP A 863 27.43 -1.07 29.07
CA TRP A 863 26.00 -1.23 29.33
C TRP A 863 25.73 -2.19 30.49
N GLU A 864 26.41 -3.33 30.55
CA GLU A 864 26.32 -4.25 31.67
C GLU A 864 26.65 -3.52 33.01
N GLN A 865 27.73 -2.75 33.04
CA GLN A 865 28.11 -1.96 34.25
C GLN A 865 27.06 -0.88 34.57
N TYR A 866 26.47 -0.26 33.55
CA TYR A 866 25.43 0.74 33.76
C TYR A 866 24.19 0.13 34.42
N VAL A 867 23.72 -1.01 33.89
CA VAL A 867 22.58 -1.76 34.44
C VAL A 867 22.87 -2.25 35.85
N GLU A 868 24.08 -2.80 36.10
CA GLU A 868 24.51 -3.21 37.47
C GLU A 868 24.51 -2.02 38.45
N SER A 869 24.93 -0.84 38.03
CA SER A 869 24.92 0.37 38.87
C SER A 869 23.52 0.81 39.27
N HIS A 870 22.50 0.37 38.55
CA HIS A 870 21.07 0.59 38.82
C HIS A 870 20.40 -0.65 39.47
N ASN A 871 21.20 -1.60 39.97
CA ASN A 871 20.74 -2.87 40.56
C ASN A 871 19.87 -3.72 39.63
N GLY A 872 20.05 -3.62 38.32
CA GLY A 872 19.28 -4.35 37.32
C GLY A 872 17.85 -3.81 37.12
N ASP A 873 17.57 -2.57 37.49
CA ASP A 873 16.25 -1.95 37.33
C ASP A 873 16.40 -0.48 36.89
N LEU A 874 16.00 -0.24 35.65
CA LEU A 874 16.08 1.06 34.97
C LEU A 874 14.75 1.85 35.05
N THR A 875 13.78 1.40 35.86
CA THR A 875 12.45 2.03 35.98
C THR A 875 12.56 3.54 36.24
N GLU A 876 13.38 3.96 37.23
CA GLU A 876 13.51 5.37 37.57
C GLU A 876 14.35 6.14 36.53
N GLU A 877 15.22 5.48 35.80
CA GLU A 877 15.96 6.10 34.68
C GLU A 877 15.02 6.48 33.55
N TYR A 878 14.14 5.55 33.17
CA TYR A 878 13.23 5.77 32.04
C TYR A 878 12.04 6.68 32.35
N LYS A 879 11.81 7.05 33.61
CA LYS A 879 10.85 8.09 33.99
C LYS A 879 11.40 9.52 33.86
N LYS A 880 12.72 9.68 33.62
CA LYS A 880 13.32 11.00 33.50
C LYS A 880 12.82 11.73 32.26
N SER A 881 12.26 12.89 32.42
CA SER A 881 11.95 13.84 31.34
C SER A 881 13.21 14.61 30.92
N GLU A 882 13.13 15.33 29.80
CA GLU A 882 14.21 16.21 29.30
C GLU A 882 14.49 17.36 30.24
#